data_9cdf5acec0f46f7203ab41a758c52aec
#
_entry.id   9cdf5acec0f46f7203ab41a758c52aec
#
_cell.length_a   1.000
_cell.length_b   1.000
_cell.length_c   1.000
_cell.angle_alpha   90.00
_cell.angle_beta   90.00
_cell.angle_gamma   90.00
#
_symmetry.space_group_name_H-M   'P 1'
#
loop_
_entity.id
_entity.type
_entity.pdbx_description
1 polymer ?
#
loop_
_entity_poly.entity_id
_entity_poly.type
_entity_poly.pdbx_seq_one_letter_code
_entity_poly.pdbx_strand_id
1 'polypeptide(L)'
;MAGALALACGSAWAQAAAPATKDTGTSHYPQGQARPVGSPLAPAVHAAPDAGVTPAAIGATAGATAVAPAGTASGAPVTVRQDAVVVTGARTQTRASQSLTPVDVIGGAQLQQTGAANLRDALVRLSPSITRESYAGDTAVLTDVLSMHGLTPDHVLVLVNGKRRHTTANISLDGGLNQGSTGVDISTIPVALIDHIEILRDGAAAQYGSDAIAGVINIILRRNSRGGSVESSNGQTYAGDGFRNNESAVAGFNLGGNGFLDLAADFSRQNHTVRTGPDDYFGRFAPGQGYANPIEGDPASTRTSVGFNAGYHLGDSVELYGFGTYAHRRGEAYQNFRPGTVLPAVYPNGFSPVETVNENDFSVTAGIKGENLFGFSWDLSSTYGGNYESFGLLDSANTGLYSAQGNTPTSFHLSTVSSTQLTNNLDLSRALRLPLLPAPLSVSFGLEQRHETYSVSPGDEASYLLGGAQALPGLAPVSASRSSRDVLGTYVDLSTQITPRWKIDLAGRFEHYSDVGDTANGKLATRYQFSPALAVRGSVSTGFRAPSLAEENYTNVNVSPASANGLLAANSGAARLIGAQPLKSEKSTNFNLGLVLTPTRDLNLAIDAYQIDIRDRIVEGGTASGTAAIAALQAAGLSVPGSVPASSVSASYFTNGADTRTRGLDLTGTWHTGFGAYGQVDWDLGVNFNTTSVTRAGTTASGAPQLNAQQIAWLTTSTPKNRVIVGGTWHRDKWAVTIHETRFGPTTSEETYIVGPNAFSTTQFLRFRNAAKYTTDIEVRYDLTKRFQVALGAINLFDAKPSELPYEAQLEGIRYDSAAATIGANGGFYYARLRYAF
;
A
#
# COMPACT_ATOMS: atom_id res chain seq x y z
N MET A 1 28.14 -10.70 -19.85
CA MET A 1 26.88 -10.56 -19.07
C MET A 1 26.90 -9.36 -18.13
N ALA A 2 28.04 -8.91 -17.62
CA ALA A 2 28.14 -7.68 -16.83
C ALA A 2 27.96 -6.38 -17.64
N GLY A 3 28.08 -6.44 -18.98
CA GLY A 3 27.94 -5.27 -19.86
C GLY A 3 26.50 -4.84 -20.17
N ALA A 4 25.51 -5.74 -20.04
CA ALA A 4 24.09 -5.43 -20.32
C ALA A 4 23.40 -4.69 -19.18
N LEU A 5 23.81 -4.94 -17.91
CA LEU A 5 23.31 -4.18 -16.77
C LEU A 5 23.86 -2.75 -16.74
N ALA A 6 25.06 -2.53 -17.25
CA ALA A 6 25.69 -1.20 -17.32
C ALA A 6 25.06 -0.28 -18.41
N LEU A 7 24.47 -0.86 -19.45
CA LEU A 7 23.82 -0.08 -20.52
C LEU A 7 22.43 0.44 -20.14
N ALA A 8 21.72 -0.25 -19.25
CA ALA A 8 20.43 0.22 -18.73
C ALA A 8 20.59 1.39 -17.74
N CYS A 9 21.70 1.45 -17.00
CA CYS A 9 22.02 2.57 -16.10
C CYS A 9 22.67 3.78 -16.83
N GLY A 10 23.24 3.60 -18.02
CA GLY A 10 23.99 4.64 -18.72
C GLY A 10 23.13 5.73 -19.39
N SER A 11 21.88 5.44 -19.72
CA SER A 11 20.99 6.41 -20.39
C SER A 11 20.32 7.42 -19.44
N ALA A 12 20.29 7.14 -18.14
CA ALA A 12 19.71 8.04 -17.14
C ALA A 12 20.63 9.21 -16.74
N TRP A 13 21.94 9.16 -17.05
CA TRP A 13 22.91 10.16 -16.62
C TRP A 13 23.21 11.25 -17.67
N ALA A 14 22.72 11.10 -18.90
CA ALA A 14 23.09 11.99 -19.99
C ALA A 14 22.19 13.23 -20.17
N GLN A 15 21.11 13.43 -19.39
CA GLN A 15 20.19 14.55 -19.53
C GLN A 15 20.10 15.52 -18.34
N ALA A 16 21.00 15.44 -17.38
CA ALA A 16 21.02 16.33 -16.22
C ALA A 16 22.11 17.42 -16.28
N ALA A 17 22.36 18.00 -17.46
CA ALA A 17 23.25 19.15 -17.59
C ALA A 17 22.64 20.22 -18.49
N ALA A 18 21.91 21.16 -17.89
CA ALA A 18 21.68 22.49 -18.45
C ALA A 18 22.35 23.52 -17.54
N PRO A 19 22.92 24.60 -18.07
CA PRO A 19 24.01 25.34 -17.44
C PRO A 19 23.49 26.36 -16.42
N ALA A 20 24.05 26.32 -15.23
CA ALA A 20 23.93 27.39 -14.25
C ALA A 20 24.91 28.52 -14.60
N THR A 21 24.40 29.71 -14.66
CA THR A 21 25.15 30.97 -14.79
C THR A 21 25.99 31.24 -13.54
N LYS A 22 27.20 31.70 -13.78
CA LYS A 22 28.20 32.09 -12.78
C LYS A 22 27.70 33.26 -11.93
N ASP A 23 27.88 33.16 -10.62
CA ASP A 23 28.18 34.34 -9.85
C ASP A 23 29.31 34.07 -8.84
N THR A 24 30.20 35.03 -8.72
CA THR A 24 31.48 35.00 -8.03
C THR A 24 31.33 35.53 -6.61
N GLY A 25 31.77 34.77 -5.63
CA GLY A 25 31.89 35.31 -4.26
C GLY A 25 32.86 34.47 -3.41
N THR A 26 34.06 34.95 -3.26
CA THR A 26 35.16 34.43 -2.44
C THR A 26 34.86 34.50 -0.96
N SER A 27 35.11 33.42 -0.19
CA SER A 27 35.65 33.56 1.15
C SER A 27 36.41 32.29 1.60
N HIS A 28 37.61 32.54 2.12
CA HIS A 28 38.57 31.58 2.67
C HIS A 28 38.13 30.98 3.99
N TYR A 29 38.40 29.69 4.20
CA TYR A 29 38.89 29.14 5.51
C TYR A 29 39.68 27.83 5.27
N PRO A 30 40.61 27.44 6.20
CA PRO A 30 41.83 26.77 5.84
C PRO A 30 41.83 25.24 6.06
N GLN A 31 42.76 24.63 5.35
CA GLN A 31 43.07 23.19 5.36
C GLN A 31 43.65 22.70 6.69
N GLY A 32 43.17 21.50 7.13
CA GLY A 32 43.82 20.67 8.14
C GLY A 32 44.19 19.31 7.55
N GLN A 33 45.46 18.99 7.64
CA GLN A 33 46.11 17.81 7.05
C GLN A 33 45.70 16.48 7.71
N ALA A 34 45.52 15.44 6.94
CA ALA A 34 45.47 14.04 7.38
C ALA A 34 46.68 13.28 6.79
N ARG A 35 47.34 12.49 7.60
CA ARG A 35 48.38 11.54 7.24
C ARG A 35 47.84 10.10 7.27
N PRO A 36 48.37 9.18 6.45
CA PRO A 36 47.88 7.83 6.29
C PRO A 36 48.62 6.78 7.15
N VAL A 37 47.94 5.70 7.51
CA VAL A 37 48.51 4.44 8.02
C VAL A 37 47.72 3.31 7.40
N GLY A 38 48.20 2.47 6.57
CA GLY A 38 49.12 1.37 6.62
C GLY A 38 48.34 0.04 6.65
N SER A 39 48.24 -0.68 5.49
CA SER A 39 47.88 -2.11 5.47
C SER A 39 49.07 -2.97 5.97
N PRO A 40 48.80 -4.20 6.48
CA PRO A 40 49.35 -5.31 5.75
C PRO A 40 48.57 -6.67 5.73
N LEU A 41 48.78 -7.37 4.64
CA LEU A 41 49.08 -8.81 4.48
C LEU A 41 48.02 -9.90 4.74
N ALA A 42 47.75 -10.59 3.64
CA ALA A 42 47.25 -11.97 3.58
C ALA A 42 48.37 -12.98 3.86
N PRO A 43 48.03 -14.22 4.20
CA PRO A 43 48.81 -15.33 3.62
C PRO A 43 47.95 -16.44 2.99
N ALA A 44 48.51 -16.97 2.00
CA ALA A 44 48.56 -18.06 1.09
C ALA A 44 48.01 -19.45 1.49
N VAL A 45 47.33 -20.02 0.53
CA VAL A 45 47.20 -21.36 -0.04
C VAL A 45 48.06 -22.50 0.53
N HIS A 46 47.35 -23.64 0.79
CA HIS A 46 47.90 -24.97 0.51
C HIS A 46 46.81 -25.94 0.01
N ALA A 47 47.20 -26.68 -1.02
CA ALA A 47 46.37 -27.63 -1.77
C ALA A 47 46.64 -29.08 -1.40
N ALA A 48 45.59 -29.90 -1.41
CA ALA A 48 45.41 -31.30 -1.81
C ALA A 48 46.31 -32.45 -1.17
N PRO A 49 45.96 -33.74 -1.23
CA PRO A 49 45.29 -34.42 -2.34
C PRO A 49 44.25 -35.54 -1.99
N ASP A 50 43.64 -36.03 -3.04
CA ASP A 50 42.77 -37.16 -3.30
C ASP A 50 42.91 -38.44 -2.45
N ALA A 51 41.76 -39.11 -2.20
CA ALA A 51 41.59 -40.55 -2.30
C ALA A 51 40.12 -40.93 -2.50
N GLY A 52 39.80 -41.47 -3.67
CA GLY A 52 38.47 -42.00 -4.00
C GLY A 52 38.24 -43.42 -3.41
N VAL A 53 36.97 -43.71 -3.20
CA VAL A 53 36.39 -45.08 -3.28
C VAL A 53 34.90 -44.98 -3.56
N THR A 54 34.45 -45.56 -4.66
CA THR A 54 33.08 -46.00 -4.98
C THR A 54 33.00 -47.53 -4.82
N PRO A 55 31.86 -48.20 -4.95
CA PRO A 55 30.45 -47.93 -4.64
C PRO A 55 29.76 -49.10 -3.88
N ALA A 56 28.53 -48.93 -3.44
CA ALA A 56 27.55 -50.02 -3.46
C ALA A 56 26.12 -49.52 -3.33
N ALA A 57 25.30 -49.88 -4.29
CA ALA A 57 23.87 -49.66 -4.32
C ALA A 57 23.13 -50.69 -3.49
N ILE A 58 22.13 -50.23 -2.70
CA ILE A 58 20.96 -51.03 -2.38
C ILE A 58 19.72 -50.11 -2.37
N GLY A 59 18.74 -50.46 -3.20
CA GLY A 59 17.52 -49.67 -3.36
C GLY A 59 16.50 -49.93 -2.26
N ALA A 60 15.72 -48.92 -1.98
CA ALA A 60 14.37 -49.05 -1.44
C ALA A 60 13.54 -47.83 -1.91
N THR A 61 12.53 -48.11 -2.68
CA THR A 61 11.52 -47.24 -3.22
C THR A 61 10.62 -46.69 -2.14
N ALA A 62 10.56 -45.36 -1.96
CA ALA A 62 9.39 -44.68 -1.42
C ALA A 62 9.25 -43.34 -2.19
N GLY A 63 8.15 -43.23 -2.94
CA GLY A 63 7.93 -42.13 -3.88
C GLY A 63 7.72 -40.81 -3.18
N ALA A 64 8.68 -39.92 -3.31
CA ALA A 64 8.50 -38.49 -3.20
C ALA A 64 8.32 -37.98 -4.62
N THR A 65 7.12 -37.51 -4.95
CA THR A 65 6.85 -36.76 -6.17
C THR A 65 7.64 -35.46 -6.11
N ALA A 66 8.81 -35.45 -6.72
CA ALA A 66 9.54 -34.23 -7.01
C ALA A 66 8.65 -33.33 -7.89
N VAL A 67 8.33 -32.15 -7.40
CA VAL A 67 7.77 -31.07 -8.21
C VAL A 67 8.85 -30.68 -9.20
N ALA A 68 8.62 -30.95 -10.47
CA ALA A 68 9.50 -30.54 -11.57
C ALA A 68 9.63 -29.02 -11.56
N PRO A 69 10.82 -28.46 -11.81
CA PRO A 69 10.98 -27.02 -12.00
C PRO A 69 10.10 -26.59 -13.15
N ALA A 70 9.29 -25.54 -12.92
CA ALA A 70 8.46 -24.94 -13.95
C ALA A 70 9.35 -24.47 -15.09
N GLY A 71 9.37 -25.25 -16.15
CA GLY A 71 10.05 -24.90 -17.40
C GLY A 71 9.44 -23.62 -17.93
N THR A 72 10.29 -22.75 -18.47
CA THR A 72 9.96 -21.54 -19.18
C THR A 72 8.95 -21.80 -20.30
N ALA A 73 7.66 -21.85 -19.99
CA ALA A 73 6.57 -21.86 -20.94
C ALA A 73 6.26 -20.39 -21.28
N SER A 74 6.97 -19.88 -22.31
CA SER A 74 6.52 -18.73 -23.07
C SER A 74 5.12 -19.05 -23.60
N GLY A 75 4.10 -18.33 -23.10
CA GLY A 75 2.75 -18.40 -23.66
C GLY A 75 1.69 -19.06 -22.78
N ALA A 76 1.86 -19.17 -21.47
CA ALA A 76 0.76 -19.62 -20.62
C ALA A 76 -0.31 -18.50 -20.46
N PRO A 77 -1.60 -18.85 -20.51
CA PRO A 77 -2.70 -17.91 -20.45
C PRO A 77 -2.73 -17.14 -19.11
N VAL A 78 -3.17 -15.89 -19.24
CA VAL A 78 -3.28 -14.89 -18.17
C VAL A 78 -4.64 -15.07 -17.51
N THR A 79 -4.73 -15.91 -16.50
CA THR A 79 -5.96 -16.08 -15.70
C THR A 79 -5.65 -16.08 -14.22
N VAL A 80 -6.56 -15.56 -13.41
CA VAL A 80 -6.57 -15.79 -11.96
C VAL A 80 -6.52 -17.30 -11.75
N ARG A 81 -5.38 -17.81 -11.30
CA ARG A 81 -5.14 -19.26 -11.24
C ARG A 81 -5.82 -19.87 -10.03
N GLN A 82 -7.03 -20.33 -10.18
CA GLN A 82 -7.67 -21.14 -9.14
C GLN A 82 -7.02 -22.51 -8.95
N ASP A 83 -6.23 -22.97 -9.92
CA ASP A 83 -5.40 -24.17 -9.79
C ASP A 83 -4.05 -23.92 -9.11
N ALA A 84 -3.71 -22.66 -8.81
CA ALA A 84 -2.48 -22.33 -8.11
C ALA A 84 -2.47 -22.95 -6.71
N VAL A 85 -1.32 -23.44 -6.31
CA VAL A 85 -1.07 -23.87 -4.94
C VAL A 85 -0.85 -22.61 -4.11
N VAL A 86 -1.66 -22.43 -3.07
CA VAL A 86 -1.62 -21.29 -2.17
C VAL A 86 -1.20 -21.74 -0.78
N VAL A 87 -0.59 -20.82 -0.05
CA VAL A 87 -0.20 -21.00 1.34
C VAL A 87 -0.96 -20.07 2.27
N THR A 88 -1.64 -19.04 1.72
CA THR A 88 -2.40 -18.07 2.50
C THR A 88 -3.79 -18.62 2.85
N GLY A 89 -4.21 -18.41 4.11
CA GLY A 89 -5.49 -18.91 4.62
C GLY A 89 -5.51 -20.39 5.03
N ALA A 90 -4.37 -21.08 4.93
CA ALA A 90 -4.13 -22.41 5.49
C ALA A 90 -2.64 -22.55 5.80
N ARG A 91 -2.29 -23.25 6.86
CA ARG A 91 -0.87 -23.54 7.20
C ARG A 91 -0.29 -24.70 6.38
N THR A 92 -1.08 -25.26 5.48
CA THR A 92 -0.68 -26.31 4.54
C THR A 92 -0.97 -25.88 3.12
N GLN A 93 -0.09 -26.24 2.19
CA GLN A 93 -0.30 -25.96 0.78
C GLN A 93 -1.62 -26.58 0.30
N THR A 94 -2.45 -25.77 -0.35
CA THR A 94 -3.73 -26.19 -0.92
C THR A 94 -3.96 -25.49 -2.26
N ARG A 95 -4.83 -26.00 -3.10
CA ARG A 95 -5.23 -25.28 -4.32
C ARG A 95 -6.22 -24.18 -3.94
N ALA A 96 -6.14 -23.02 -4.58
CA ALA A 96 -7.05 -21.90 -4.34
C ALA A 96 -8.54 -22.34 -4.44
N SER A 97 -8.89 -23.18 -5.43
CA SER A 97 -10.23 -23.76 -5.60
C SER A 97 -10.65 -24.72 -4.48
N GLN A 98 -9.71 -25.24 -3.69
CA GLN A 98 -9.94 -26.14 -2.56
C GLN A 98 -9.76 -25.46 -1.21
N SER A 99 -9.46 -24.16 -1.20
CA SER A 99 -9.32 -23.39 0.03
C SER A 99 -10.64 -23.33 0.82
N LEU A 100 -10.52 -23.35 2.14
CA LEU A 100 -11.63 -23.17 3.09
C LEU A 100 -12.15 -21.73 3.11
N THR A 101 -11.32 -20.80 2.68
CA THR A 101 -11.59 -19.36 2.66
C THR A 101 -11.35 -18.80 1.25
N PRO A 102 -11.98 -17.67 0.88
CA PRO A 102 -11.79 -17.06 -0.44
C PRO A 102 -10.36 -16.55 -0.63
N VAL A 103 -9.62 -17.14 -1.57
CA VAL A 103 -8.26 -16.72 -1.95
C VAL A 103 -8.21 -16.52 -3.46
N ASP A 104 -7.79 -15.34 -3.89
CA ASP A 104 -7.49 -15.05 -5.29
C ASP A 104 -5.97 -15.11 -5.50
N VAL A 105 -5.54 -15.56 -6.68
CA VAL A 105 -4.12 -15.63 -7.05
C VAL A 105 -3.90 -14.82 -8.32
N ILE A 106 -3.07 -13.79 -8.22
CA ILE A 106 -2.72 -12.90 -9.34
C ILE A 106 -1.25 -13.14 -9.70
N GLY A 107 -0.99 -13.64 -10.89
CA GLY A 107 0.37 -13.91 -11.36
C GLY A 107 1.17 -12.65 -11.70
N GLY A 108 2.49 -12.69 -11.53
CA GLY A 108 3.37 -11.55 -11.84
C GLY A 108 3.25 -11.07 -13.30
N ALA A 109 2.99 -11.97 -14.25
CA ALA A 109 2.74 -11.61 -15.64
C ALA A 109 1.43 -10.81 -15.81
N GLN A 110 0.39 -11.11 -15.05
CA GLN A 110 -0.86 -10.35 -15.06
C GLN A 110 -0.65 -8.92 -14.54
N LEU A 111 0.12 -8.79 -13.44
CA LEU A 111 0.47 -7.47 -12.89
C LEU A 111 1.14 -6.59 -13.96
N GLN A 112 2.11 -7.14 -14.68
CA GLN A 112 2.83 -6.41 -15.73
C GLN A 112 1.95 -6.03 -16.93
N GLN A 113 0.95 -6.85 -17.27
CA GLN A 113 0.05 -6.63 -18.41
C GLN A 113 -1.02 -5.55 -18.15
N THR A 114 -1.21 -5.11 -16.93
CA THR A 114 -2.16 -4.03 -16.63
C THR A 114 -1.73 -2.66 -17.17
N GLY A 115 -0.46 -2.49 -17.54
CA GLY A 115 0.10 -1.17 -17.86
C GLY A 115 0.08 -0.17 -16.70
N ALA A 116 -0.17 -0.66 -15.48
CA ALA A 116 -0.26 0.17 -14.28
C ALA A 116 1.08 0.80 -13.92
N ALA A 117 1.04 1.98 -13.29
CA ALA A 117 2.22 2.71 -12.89
C ALA A 117 2.99 2.02 -11.75
N ASN A 118 2.26 1.32 -10.89
CA ASN A 118 2.77 0.68 -9.68
C ASN A 118 1.93 -0.55 -9.31
N LEU A 119 2.35 -1.26 -8.28
CA LEU A 119 1.70 -2.49 -7.82
C LEU A 119 0.27 -2.24 -7.29
N ARG A 120 0.03 -1.14 -6.57
CA ARG A 120 -1.30 -0.77 -6.09
C ARG A 120 -2.30 -0.64 -7.24
N ASP A 121 -1.95 0.13 -8.26
CA ASP A 121 -2.80 0.36 -9.42
C ASP A 121 -3.06 -0.92 -10.21
N ALA A 122 -2.06 -1.83 -10.29
CA ALA A 122 -2.25 -3.13 -10.90
C ALA A 122 -3.28 -3.99 -10.13
N LEU A 123 -3.18 -4.04 -8.80
CA LEU A 123 -4.12 -4.81 -7.97
C LEU A 123 -5.53 -4.23 -8.00
N VAL A 124 -5.65 -2.91 -7.98
CA VAL A 124 -6.94 -2.23 -8.14
C VAL A 124 -7.60 -2.60 -9.46
N ARG A 125 -6.88 -2.79 -10.56
CA ARG A 125 -7.44 -3.19 -11.87
C ARG A 125 -7.84 -4.65 -11.93
N LEU A 126 -7.22 -5.52 -11.14
CA LEU A 126 -7.41 -6.96 -11.21
C LEU A 126 -8.34 -7.52 -10.13
N SER A 127 -8.50 -6.83 -8.99
CA SER A 127 -9.34 -7.28 -7.89
C SER A 127 -10.44 -6.27 -7.58
N PRO A 128 -11.74 -6.64 -7.69
CA PRO A 128 -12.84 -5.71 -7.46
C PRO A 128 -13.04 -5.35 -6.00
N SER A 129 -12.56 -6.16 -5.06
CA SER A 129 -12.64 -5.90 -3.61
C SER A 129 -11.55 -4.95 -3.10
N ILE A 130 -10.50 -4.71 -3.90
CA ILE A 130 -9.43 -3.78 -3.58
C ILE A 130 -9.73 -2.40 -4.16
N THR A 131 -9.66 -1.37 -3.32
CA THR A 131 -9.88 0.02 -3.71
C THR A 131 -8.71 0.90 -3.28
N ARG A 132 -8.63 2.08 -3.84
CA ARG A 132 -7.73 3.16 -3.45
C ARG A 132 -8.52 4.45 -3.39
N GLU A 133 -8.06 5.43 -2.67
CA GLU A 133 -8.50 6.80 -2.86
C GLU A 133 -7.99 7.36 -4.19
N SER A 134 -8.74 8.25 -4.79
CA SER A 134 -8.42 8.78 -6.11
C SER A 134 -7.22 9.70 -6.07
N TYR A 135 -7.16 10.55 -5.08
CA TYR A 135 -6.01 11.37 -4.68
C TYR A 135 -6.31 12.07 -3.36
N ALA A 136 -5.26 12.48 -2.68
CA ALA A 136 -5.27 13.30 -1.50
C ALA A 136 -4.37 14.52 -1.75
N GLY A 137 -4.48 15.56 -0.93
CA GLY A 137 -3.76 16.83 -1.12
C GLY A 137 -2.45 16.94 -0.38
N ASP A 138 -2.09 15.93 0.42
CA ASP A 138 -0.86 15.93 1.23
C ASP A 138 0.16 14.87 0.73
N THR A 139 1.23 14.67 1.48
CA THR A 139 2.25 13.66 1.15
C THR A 139 1.75 12.23 1.21
N ALA A 140 0.61 11.94 1.84
CA ALA A 140 0.02 10.59 1.84
C ALA A 140 -0.38 10.14 0.43
N VAL A 141 -0.61 11.07 -0.51
CA VAL A 141 -0.82 10.78 -1.93
C VAL A 141 0.36 10.01 -2.55
N LEU A 142 1.55 10.20 -2.01
CA LEU A 142 2.78 9.55 -2.46
C LEU A 142 2.94 8.14 -1.88
N THR A 143 2.11 7.73 -0.92
CA THR A 143 2.13 6.42 -0.28
C THR A 143 1.10 5.49 -0.92
N ASP A 144 1.56 4.38 -1.50
CA ASP A 144 0.71 3.45 -2.26
C ASP A 144 0.11 2.35 -1.37
N VAL A 145 -0.85 2.73 -0.53
CA VAL A 145 -1.61 1.81 0.34
C VAL A 145 -2.86 1.25 -0.35
N LEU A 146 -3.38 0.15 0.18
CA LEU A 146 -4.57 -0.54 -0.35
C LEU A 146 -5.66 -0.68 0.69
N SER A 147 -6.88 -0.36 0.30
CA SER A 147 -8.11 -0.64 1.04
C SER A 147 -8.80 -1.88 0.48
N MET A 148 -9.46 -2.66 1.34
CA MET A 148 -10.22 -3.84 0.95
C MET A 148 -11.62 -3.80 1.55
N HIS A 149 -12.65 -4.17 0.76
CA HIS A 149 -14.05 -4.19 1.20
C HIS A 149 -14.57 -2.85 1.74
N GLY A 150 -13.97 -1.71 1.30
CA GLY A 150 -14.31 -0.38 1.80
C GLY A 150 -13.86 -0.12 3.24
N LEU A 151 -12.89 -0.88 3.74
CA LEU A 151 -12.21 -0.66 5.01
C LEU A 151 -10.84 -0.01 4.79
N THR A 152 -10.32 0.64 5.83
CA THR A 152 -9.02 1.35 5.76
C THR A 152 -7.85 0.41 5.48
N PRO A 153 -6.74 0.91 4.96
CA PRO A 153 -5.53 0.11 4.73
C PRO A 153 -5.01 -0.61 5.97
N ASP A 154 -5.19 -0.05 7.16
CA ASP A 154 -4.76 -0.65 8.42
C ASP A 154 -5.54 -1.92 8.82
N HIS A 155 -6.65 -2.19 8.12
CA HIS A 155 -7.41 -3.44 8.27
C HIS A 155 -6.96 -4.54 7.29
N VAL A 156 -5.91 -4.29 6.50
CA VAL A 156 -5.36 -5.22 5.51
C VAL A 156 -3.93 -5.58 5.87
N LEU A 157 -3.70 -6.83 6.23
CA LEU A 157 -2.37 -7.30 6.52
C LEU A 157 -1.60 -7.60 5.23
N VAL A 158 -0.39 -7.06 5.09
CA VAL A 158 0.51 -7.36 3.98
C VAL A 158 1.66 -8.24 4.43
N LEU A 159 1.88 -9.33 3.71
CA LEU A 159 2.96 -10.28 3.91
C LEU A 159 3.86 -10.35 2.68
N VAL A 160 5.14 -10.66 2.89
CA VAL A 160 6.08 -11.03 1.82
C VAL A 160 6.62 -12.42 2.15
N ASN A 161 6.42 -13.39 1.25
CA ASN A 161 6.74 -14.81 1.50
C ASN A 161 6.18 -15.33 2.84
N GLY A 162 4.98 -14.85 3.23
CA GLY A 162 4.33 -15.24 4.49
C GLY A 162 4.85 -14.53 5.75
N LYS A 163 5.81 -13.63 5.66
CA LYS A 163 6.32 -12.84 6.79
C LYS A 163 5.77 -11.41 6.74
N ARG A 164 5.38 -10.87 7.91
CA ARG A 164 4.76 -9.54 8.05
C ARG A 164 5.67 -8.44 7.53
N ARG A 165 5.11 -7.57 6.69
CA ARG A 165 5.76 -6.31 6.24
C ARG A 165 5.47 -5.22 7.27
N HIS A 166 6.46 -4.34 7.53
CA HIS A 166 6.27 -3.14 8.33
C HIS A 166 5.37 -2.11 7.62
N THR A 167 4.75 -1.23 8.38
CA THR A 167 3.91 -0.13 7.89
C THR A 167 4.75 1.08 7.48
N THR A 168 4.16 2.01 6.72
CA THR A 168 4.76 3.33 6.47
C THR A 168 4.88 4.14 7.76
N ALA A 169 5.80 5.10 7.80
CA ALA A 169 5.89 6.10 8.85
C ALA A 169 4.91 7.27 8.64
N ASN A 170 4.45 7.47 7.41
CA ASN A 170 3.52 8.52 7.04
C ASN A 170 2.10 8.14 7.47
N ILE A 171 1.46 9.06 8.21
CA ILE A 171 0.04 8.94 8.57
C ILE A 171 -0.78 9.81 7.61
N SER A 172 -1.81 9.24 7.01
CA SER A 172 -2.70 9.98 6.11
C SER A 172 -3.54 10.98 6.90
N LEU A 173 -3.42 12.26 6.59
CA LEU A 173 -4.14 13.33 7.29
C LEU A 173 -5.33 13.87 6.51
N ASP A 174 -5.32 13.73 5.20
CA ASP A 174 -6.41 14.21 4.36
C ASP A 174 -7.73 13.48 4.65
N GLY A 175 -8.81 14.22 4.53
CA GLY A 175 -10.15 13.69 4.69
C GLY A 175 -10.49 12.64 3.63
N GLY A 176 -10.94 11.46 4.08
CA GLY A 176 -11.30 10.35 3.22
C GLY A 176 -11.31 9.02 3.97
N LEU A 177 -11.43 7.93 3.23
CA LEU A 177 -11.43 6.59 3.82
C LEU A 177 -10.11 6.26 4.52
N ASN A 178 -8.99 6.74 3.97
CA ASN A 178 -7.65 6.44 4.47
C ASN A 178 -7.21 7.34 5.63
N GLN A 179 -8.03 8.31 6.05
CA GLN A 179 -7.68 9.21 7.14
C GLN A 179 -7.27 8.44 8.41
N GLY A 180 -6.10 8.77 8.95
CA GLY A 180 -5.48 8.11 10.10
C GLY A 180 -4.68 6.86 9.77
N SER A 181 -4.70 6.40 8.53
CA SER A 181 -4.02 5.16 8.14
C SER A 181 -2.51 5.31 8.03
N THR A 182 -1.82 4.26 8.47
CA THR A 182 -0.38 4.02 8.29
C THR A 182 -0.13 2.69 7.57
N GLY A 183 -0.97 2.32 6.62
CA GLY A 183 -0.89 1.03 5.92
C GLY A 183 0.47 0.73 5.29
N VAL A 184 0.65 -0.45 4.73
CA VAL A 184 1.90 -0.84 4.06
C VAL A 184 1.98 -0.22 2.67
N ASP A 185 3.06 0.51 2.38
CA ASP A 185 3.36 0.95 1.00
C ASP A 185 3.92 -0.22 0.18
N ILE A 186 3.07 -0.78 -0.67
CA ILE A 186 3.44 -1.92 -1.52
C ILE A 186 4.25 -1.54 -2.74
N SER A 187 4.32 -0.25 -3.10
CA SER A 187 5.08 0.22 -4.25
C SER A 187 6.60 0.15 -4.02
N THR A 188 7.03 0.05 -2.78
CA THR A 188 8.43 -0.10 -2.40
C THR A 188 9.01 -1.48 -2.75
N ILE A 189 8.16 -2.44 -3.13
CA ILE A 189 8.53 -3.81 -3.52
C ILE A 189 8.70 -3.88 -5.04
N PRO A 190 9.89 -4.29 -5.58
CA PRO A 190 10.09 -4.43 -7.01
C PRO A 190 9.10 -5.42 -7.64
N VAL A 191 8.27 -4.94 -8.58
CA VAL A 191 7.25 -5.78 -9.26
C VAL A 191 7.91 -6.92 -10.04
N ALA A 192 9.10 -6.68 -10.61
CA ALA A 192 9.84 -7.70 -11.33
C ALA A 192 10.23 -8.92 -10.45
N LEU A 193 10.35 -8.73 -9.13
CA LEU A 193 10.68 -9.81 -8.19
C LEU A 193 9.46 -10.67 -7.81
N ILE A 194 8.25 -10.24 -8.13
CA ILE A 194 7.01 -10.92 -7.73
C ILE A 194 6.73 -12.10 -8.67
N ASP A 195 6.49 -13.28 -8.09
CA ASP A 195 5.98 -14.46 -8.81
C ASP A 195 4.47 -14.39 -8.93
N HIS A 196 3.80 -14.26 -7.78
CA HIS A 196 2.34 -14.06 -7.70
C HIS A 196 1.96 -13.41 -6.38
N ILE A 197 0.70 -12.96 -6.31
CA ILE A 197 0.11 -12.41 -5.10
C ILE A 197 -1.11 -13.23 -4.73
N GLU A 198 -1.19 -13.63 -3.47
CA GLU A 198 -2.35 -14.31 -2.88
C GLU A 198 -3.16 -13.29 -2.08
N ILE A 199 -4.44 -13.13 -2.41
CA ILE A 199 -5.36 -12.20 -1.74
C ILE A 199 -6.40 -13.02 -1.00
N LEU A 200 -6.28 -13.08 0.31
CA LEU A 200 -7.26 -13.71 1.19
C LEU A 200 -8.33 -12.67 1.56
N ARG A 201 -9.57 -12.90 1.13
CA ARG A 201 -10.71 -11.99 1.35
C ARG A 201 -11.57 -12.41 2.54
N ASP A 202 -10.92 -12.69 3.68
CA ASP A 202 -11.56 -13.13 4.92
C ASP A 202 -10.74 -12.73 6.13
N GLY A 203 -11.37 -12.54 7.28
CA GLY A 203 -10.68 -12.28 8.54
C GLY A 203 -9.72 -13.43 8.90
N ALA A 204 -8.49 -13.09 9.24
CA ALA A 204 -7.43 -14.06 9.46
C ALA A 204 -6.53 -13.75 10.67
N ALA A 205 -7.00 -12.96 11.61
CA ALA A 205 -6.21 -12.57 12.78
C ALA A 205 -5.81 -13.75 13.66
N ALA A 206 -6.63 -14.80 13.73
CA ALA A 206 -6.29 -16.03 14.44
C ALA A 206 -5.09 -16.79 13.84
N GLN A 207 -4.79 -16.57 12.55
CA GLN A 207 -3.69 -17.20 11.84
C GLN A 207 -2.46 -16.30 11.72
N TYR A 208 -2.66 -14.97 11.48
CA TYR A 208 -1.59 -14.04 11.10
C TYR A 208 -1.40 -12.88 12.08
N GLY A 209 -2.27 -12.74 13.11
CA GLY A 209 -2.21 -11.65 14.10
C GLY A 209 -3.00 -10.41 13.70
N SER A 210 -2.70 -9.30 14.36
CA SER A 210 -3.38 -8.00 14.16
C SER A 210 -3.47 -7.58 12.70
N ASP A 211 -4.40 -6.68 12.39
CA ASP A 211 -4.60 -6.01 11.09
C ASP A 211 -5.27 -6.86 10.02
N ALA A 212 -5.30 -8.20 10.16
CA ALA A 212 -5.98 -9.11 9.24
C ALA A 212 -7.51 -9.12 9.45
N ILE A 213 -8.16 -7.95 9.40
CA ILE A 213 -9.60 -7.77 9.59
C ILE A 213 -10.34 -7.88 8.26
N ALA A 214 -9.97 -7.07 7.26
CA ALA A 214 -10.56 -7.11 5.92
C ALA A 214 -10.02 -8.27 5.09
N GLY A 215 -8.76 -8.62 5.31
CA GLY A 215 -8.08 -9.68 4.60
C GLY A 215 -6.56 -9.63 4.72
N VAL A 216 -5.91 -10.47 3.90
CA VAL A 216 -4.45 -10.57 3.83
C VAL A 216 -4.00 -10.51 2.37
N ILE A 217 -2.96 -9.74 2.10
CA ILE A 217 -2.26 -9.71 0.81
C ILE A 217 -0.89 -10.31 1.03
N ASN A 218 -0.63 -11.48 0.46
CA ASN A 218 0.66 -12.16 0.58
C ASN A 218 1.40 -12.12 -0.76
N ILE A 219 2.51 -11.41 -0.80
CA ILE A 219 3.35 -11.23 -1.98
C ILE A 219 4.39 -12.35 -2.01
N ILE A 220 4.28 -13.25 -2.96
CA ILE A 220 5.21 -14.37 -3.15
C ILE A 220 6.28 -13.96 -4.16
N LEU A 221 7.53 -14.04 -3.73
CA LEU A 221 8.69 -13.68 -4.53
C LEU A 221 9.15 -14.85 -5.39
N ARG A 222 9.78 -14.53 -6.54
CA ARG A 222 10.32 -15.51 -7.49
C ARG A 222 11.37 -16.39 -6.86
N ARG A 223 11.44 -17.64 -7.33
CA ARG A 223 12.43 -18.64 -6.93
C ARG A 223 13.07 -19.25 -8.18
N ASN A 224 13.65 -18.42 -9.02
CA ASN A 224 14.24 -18.83 -10.28
C ASN A 224 15.74 -19.06 -10.11
N SER A 225 16.24 -20.18 -10.56
CA SER A 225 17.67 -20.46 -10.56
C SER A 225 18.38 -20.07 -11.88
N ARG A 226 17.64 -19.53 -12.86
CA ARG A 226 18.19 -19.17 -14.19
C ARG A 226 17.25 -18.22 -14.92
N GLY A 227 17.86 -17.48 -15.88
CA GLY A 227 17.13 -16.57 -16.76
C GLY A 227 16.77 -15.26 -16.10
N GLY A 228 16.16 -14.40 -16.87
CA GLY A 228 15.78 -13.08 -16.40
C GLY A 228 15.03 -12.30 -17.46
N SER A 229 14.67 -11.06 -17.16
CA SER A 229 14.09 -10.14 -18.13
C SER A 229 14.42 -8.70 -17.79
N VAL A 230 14.44 -7.86 -18.82
CA VAL A 230 14.45 -6.41 -18.71
C VAL A 230 13.20 -5.89 -19.39
N GLU A 231 12.54 -4.92 -18.79
CA GLU A 231 11.32 -4.31 -19.33
C GLU A 231 11.42 -2.79 -19.22
N SER A 232 10.98 -2.09 -20.26
CA SER A 232 10.83 -0.64 -20.32
C SER A 232 9.40 -0.29 -20.71
N SER A 233 8.75 0.59 -19.96
CA SER A 233 7.40 1.07 -20.23
C SER A 233 7.37 2.60 -20.16
N ASN A 234 6.90 3.25 -21.23
CA ASN A 234 6.83 4.69 -21.35
C ASN A 234 5.43 5.10 -21.79
N GLY A 235 4.89 6.15 -21.18
CA GLY A 235 3.56 6.64 -21.51
C GLY A 235 3.27 8.03 -20.98
N GLN A 236 2.13 8.58 -21.35
CA GLN A 236 1.64 9.84 -20.81
C GLN A 236 0.12 9.94 -20.93
N THR A 237 -0.46 10.92 -20.25
CA THR A 237 -1.91 11.18 -20.31
C THR A 237 -2.32 11.74 -21.67
N TYR A 238 -3.60 11.65 -22.01
CA TYR A 238 -4.14 12.25 -23.23
C TYR A 238 -4.04 13.79 -23.21
N ALA A 239 -3.94 14.38 -22.03
CA ALA A 239 -3.71 15.83 -21.87
C ALA A 239 -2.29 16.26 -22.26
N GLY A 240 -1.35 15.30 -22.48
CA GLY A 240 0.02 15.57 -22.85
C GLY A 240 0.97 15.88 -21.71
N ASP A 241 0.50 15.70 -20.47
CA ASP A 241 1.28 15.82 -19.23
C ASP A 241 1.46 14.45 -18.55
N GLY A 242 2.00 14.41 -17.34
CA GLY A 242 2.11 13.18 -16.55
C GLY A 242 2.90 12.08 -17.24
N PHE A 243 3.98 12.44 -17.97
CA PHE A 243 4.86 11.44 -18.58
C PHE A 243 5.39 10.47 -17.52
N ARG A 244 5.29 9.17 -17.82
CA ARG A 244 5.79 8.08 -16.97
C ARG A 244 6.83 7.26 -17.71
N ASN A 245 7.91 6.93 -16.98
CA ASN A 245 8.93 5.99 -17.41
C ASN A 245 9.13 4.96 -16.31
N ASN A 246 8.95 3.68 -16.63
CA ASN A 246 9.17 2.56 -15.72
C ASN A 246 10.18 1.59 -16.38
N GLU A 247 11.27 1.33 -15.68
CA GLU A 247 12.30 0.39 -16.07
C GLU A 247 12.39 -0.71 -15.02
N SER A 248 12.41 -1.96 -15.44
CA SER A 248 12.54 -3.09 -14.51
C SER A 248 13.48 -4.16 -15.03
N ALA A 249 14.18 -4.80 -14.11
CA ALA A 249 15.07 -5.91 -14.42
C ALA A 249 14.98 -6.99 -13.35
N VAL A 250 15.01 -8.25 -13.75
CA VAL A 250 15.13 -9.39 -12.83
C VAL A 250 16.03 -10.45 -13.43
N ALA A 251 16.87 -11.06 -12.59
CA ALA A 251 17.74 -12.17 -12.98
C ALA A 251 17.84 -13.22 -11.88
N GLY A 252 17.70 -14.49 -12.25
CA GLY A 252 17.86 -15.63 -11.39
C GLY A 252 19.21 -16.32 -11.59
N PHE A 253 19.83 -16.75 -10.49
CA PHE A 253 21.13 -17.39 -10.44
C PHE A 253 21.05 -18.71 -9.68
N ASN A 254 21.74 -19.72 -10.19
CA ASN A 254 21.91 -20.99 -9.51
C ASN A 254 23.10 -20.94 -8.54
N LEU A 255 22.88 -21.34 -7.30
CA LEU A 255 23.90 -21.40 -6.26
C LEU A 255 24.40 -22.84 -6.10
N GLY A 256 25.33 -23.28 -6.99
CA GLY A 256 25.99 -24.57 -6.91
C GLY A 256 25.08 -25.80 -7.02
N GLY A 257 23.90 -25.67 -7.60
CA GLY A 257 22.92 -26.75 -7.73
C GLY A 257 21.99 -26.94 -6.54
N ASN A 258 22.35 -26.43 -5.36
CA ASN A 258 21.61 -26.60 -4.11
C ASN A 258 20.80 -25.35 -3.71
N GLY A 259 20.84 -24.28 -4.51
CA GLY A 259 20.14 -23.05 -4.16
C GLY A 259 19.86 -22.16 -5.35
N PHE A 260 19.16 -21.07 -5.07
CA PHE A 260 18.81 -20.02 -6.01
C PHE A 260 19.05 -18.64 -5.41
N LEU A 261 19.24 -17.66 -6.27
CA LEU A 261 19.25 -16.24 -5.95
C LEU A 261 18.56 -15.49 -7.08
N ASP A 262 17.47 -14.79 -6.78
CA ASP A 262 16.84 -13.82 -7.66
C ASP A 262 17.21 -12.41 -7.20
N LEU A 263 17.59 -11.56 -8.16
CA LEU A 263 17.84 -10.13 -7.97
C LEU A 263 16.92 -9.35 -8.88
N ALA A 264 16.31 -8.29 -8.36
CA ALA A 264 15.47 -7.39 -9.14
C ALA A 264 15.79 -5.93 -8.83
N ALA A 265 15.55 -5.08 -9.83
CA ALA A 265 15.62 -3.63 -9.70
C ALA A 265 14.51 -3.00 -10.54
N ASP A 266 13.82 -2.02 -9.97
CA ASP A 266 12.82 -1.21 -10.65
C ASP A 266 13.18 0.28 -10.49
N PHE A 267 13.01 1.03 -11.56
CA PHE A 267 13.06 2.49 -11.58
C PHE A 267 11.75 3.02 -12.12
N SER A 268 11.18 4.01 -11.47
CA SER A 268 9.96 4.67 -11.91
C SER A 268 10.11 6.17 -11.78
N ARG A 269 9.73 6.89 -12.82
CA ARG A 269 9.60 8.35 -12.82
C ARG A 269 8.25 8.75 -13.36
N GLN A 270 7.58 9.66 -12.67
CA GLN A 270 6.32 10.26 -13.07
C GLN A 270 6.44 11.78 -12.96
N ASN A 271 5.99 12.50 -13.98
CA ASN A 271 5.86 13.94 -13.94
C ASN A 271 4.49 14.34 -13.38
N HIS A 272 4.36 15.57 -12.93
CA HIS A 272 3.07 16.14 -12.51
C HIS A 272 2.00 16.02 -13.59
N THR A 273 0.74 15.87 -13.14
CA THR A 273 -0.45 16.23 -13.94
C THR A 273 -1.15 17.41 -13.32
N VAL A 274 -1.86 18.21 -14.13
CA VAL A 274 -2.63 19.34 -13.66
C VAL A 274 -4.06 19.23 -14.18
N ARG A 275 -5.04 19.22 -13.26
CA ARG A 275 -6.47 19.04 -13.58
C ARG A 275 -7.35 20.14 -13.02
N THR A 276 -6.79 21.11 -12.31
CA THR A 276 -7.47 22.27 -11.79
C THR A 276 -8.13 23.08 -12.90
N GLY A 277 -9.31 23.62 -12.61
CA GLY A 277 -9.99 24.61 -13.41
C GLY A 277 -9.47 26.03 -13.16
N PRO A 278 -10.07 27.04 -13.80
CA PRO A 278 -9.79 28.44 -13.49
C PRO A 278 -10.13 28.74 -12.04
N ASP A 279 -9.22 29.40 -11.34
CA ASP A 279 -9.43 29.86 -9.97
C ASP A 279 -9.96 31.30 -9.95
N ASP A 280 -11.15 31.51 -9.43
CA ASP A 280 -11.76 32.80 -9.17
C ASP A 280 -12.09 33.03 -7.68
N TYR A 281 -11.79 32.08 -6.80
CA TYR A 281 -12.08 32.13 -5.37
C TYR A 281 -11.56 33.40 -4.70
N PHE A 282 -10.38 33.88 -5.08
CA PHE A 282 -9.78 35.09 -4.52
C PHE A 282 -10.01 36.31 -5.40
N GLY A 283 -10.86 36.26 -6.40
CA GLY A 283 -11.12 37.39 -7.33
C GLY A 283 -9.88 37.87 -8.10
N ARG A 284 -8.91 36.99 -8.37
CA ARG A 284 -7.54 37.35 -8.71
C ARG A 284 -7.30 37.59 -10.18
N PHE A 285 -8.13 37.05 -11.04
CA PHE A 285 -7.86 37.06 -12.46
C PHE A 285 -9.02 37.64 -13.24
N ALA A 286 -8.71 38.63 -14.10
CA ALA A 286 -9.68 39.06 -15.09
C ALA A 286 -10.05 37.84 -15.97
N PRO A 287 -11.30 37.77 -16.47
CA PRO A 287 -11.70 36.70 -17.37
C PRO A 287 -10.69 36.54 -18.51
N GLY A 288 -10.10 35.35 -18.64
CA GLY A 288 -9.07 35.00 -19.63
C GLY A 288 -7.62 35.11 -19.18
N GLN A 289 -7.33 35.52 -17.94
CA GLN A 289 -5.95 35.50 -17.34
C GLN A 289 -5.78 34.38 -16.33
N GLY A 290 -6.52 33.28 -16.45
CA GLY A 290 -6.57 32.21 -15.47
C GLY A 290 -5.22 31.58 -15.17
N TYR A 291 -4.69 31.82 -13.97
CA TYR A 291 -3.69 30.96 -13.34
C TYR A 291 -4.42 29.75 -12.78
N ALA A 292 -4.17 28.57 -13.36
CA ALA A 292 -4.61 27.33 -12.76
C ALA A 292 -3.61 26.94 -11.66
N ASN A 293 -4.07 26.92 -10.42
CA ASN A 293 -3.28 26.37 -9.32
C ASN A 293 -2.99 24.88 -9.59
N PRO A 294 -1.72 24.43 -9.64
CA PRO A 294 -1.40 23.05 -10.02
C PRO A 294 -1.69 22.01 -8.92
N ILE A 295 -2.52 22.32 -7.94
CA ILE A 295 -2.78 21.47 -6.77
C ILE A 295 -3.52 20.17 -7.10
N GLU A 296 -4.41 20.16 -8.11
CA GLU A 296 -5.18 18.98 -8.47
C GLU A 296 -4.49 18.19 -9.57
N GLY A 297 -4.14 16.93 -9.27
CA GLY A 297 -3.49 16.00 -10.18
C GLY A 297 -2.53 15.05 -9.44
N ASP A 298 -1.91 14.14 -10.18
CA ASP A 298 -0.89 13.27 -9.61
C ASP A 298 0.40 14.08 -9.35
N PRO A 299 1.09 13.84 -8.22
CA PRO A 299 2.37 14.47 -7.92
C PRO A 299 3.49 13.98 -8.84
N ALA A 300 4.56 14.75 -8.94
CA ALA A 300 5.79 14.22 -9.52
C ALA A 300 6.49 13.28 -8.53
N SER A 301 7.05 12.19 -9.05
CA SER A 301 7.82 11.27 -8.22
C SER A 301 8.92 10.56 -9.00
N THR A 302 9.98 10.21 -8.29
CA THR A 302 11.03 9.32 -8.78
C THR A 302 11.28 8.27 -7.71
N ARG A 303 11.23 6.99 -8.08
CA ARG A 303 11.47 5.87 -7.17
C ARG A 303 12.45 4.90 -7.80
N THR A 304 13.41 4.45 -6.98
CA THR A 304 14.28 3.33 -7.30
C THR A 304 14.08 2.26 -6.24
N SER A 305 13.79 1.05 -6.63
CA SER A 305 13.67 -0.09 -5.71
C SER A 305 14.53 -1.26 -6.18
N VAL A 306 15.14 -1.95 -5.23
CA VAL A 306 15.91 -3.16 -5.45
C VAL A 306 15.45 -4.24 -4.49
N GLY A 307 15.62 -5.49 -4.88
CA GLY A 307 15.26 -6.60 -4.00
C GLY A 307 15.94 -7.90 -4.38
N PHE A 308 15.95 -8.83 -3.44
CA PHE A 308 16.45 -10.17 -3.64
C PHE A 308 15.57 -11.21 -2.99
N ASN A 309 15.62 -12.44 -3.49
CA ASN A 309 15.10 -13.64 -2.86
C ASN A 309 16.08 -14.78 -3.06
N ALA A 310 16.48 -15.46 -1.98
CA ALA A 310 17.49 -16.50 -2.01
C ALA A 310 17.08 -17.70 -1.14
N GLY A 311 17.49 -18.87 -1.55
CA GLY A 311 17.36 -20.09 -0.78
C GLY A 311 18.52 -21.04 -1.05
N TYR A 312 18.98 -21.75 -0.03
CA TYR A 312 20.08 -22.71 -0.14
C TYR A 312 19.81 -23.92 0.74
N HIS A 313 19.80 -25.11 0.14
CA HIS A 313 19.61 -26.37 0.85
C HIS A 313 20.92 -26.86 1.47
N LEU A 314 20.88 -27.05 2.79
CA LEU A 314 21.92 -27.70 3.58
C LEU A 314 21.55 -29.17 3.74
N GLY A 315 21.97 -30.02 2.80
CA GLY A 315 21.53 -31.41 2.71
C GLY A 315 20.05 -31.49 2.30
N ASP A 316 19.40 -32.61 2.66
CA ASP A 316 18.05 -32.93 2.16
C ASP A 316 16.90 -32.35 3.01
N SER A 317 17.18 -31.92 4.23
CA SER A 317 16.14 -31.59 5.21
C SER A 317 16.14 -30.17 5.75
N VAL A 318 17.13 -29.33 5.40
CA VAL A 318 17.27 -27.98 5.93
C VAL A 318 17.48 -27.00 4.79
N GLU A 319 16.73 -25.88 4.78
CA GLU A 319 16.90 -24.75 3.84
C GLU A 319 17.21 -23.47 4.62
N LEU A 320 18.33 -22.84 4.29
CA LEU A 320 18.56 -21.42 4.62
C LEU A 320 17.87 -20.56 3.59
N TYR A 321 17.20 -19.51 4.01
CA TYR A 321 16.58 -18.59 3.10
C TYR A 321 16.73 -17.14 3.56
N GLY A 322 16.65 -16.23 2.61
CA GLY A 322 16.63 -14.82 2.90
C GLY A 322 16.03 -14.03 1.73
N PHE A 323 15.35 -12.97 2.06
CA PHE A 323 14.82 -12.03 1.07
C PHE A 323 14.80 -10.61 1.63
N GLY A 324 14.80 -9.64 0.74
CA GLY A 324 14.75 -8.26 1.19
C GLY A 324 14.49 -7.31 0.04
N THR A 325 14.09 -6.09 0.41
CA THR A 325 13.81 -4.97 -0.49
C THR A 325 14.40 -3.70 0.10
N TYR A 326 14.81 -2.79 -0.77
CA TYR A 326 15.13 -1.40 -0.45
C TYR A 326 14.54 -0.52 -1.52
N ALA A 327 13.92 0.57 -1.13
CA ALA A 327 13.42 1.60 -2.04
C ALA A 327 13.81 2.99 -1.55
N HIS A 328 14.12 3.86 -2.51
CA HIS A 328 14.29 5.29 -2.32
C HIS A 328 13.33 6.03 -3.21
N ARG A 329 12.52 6.94 -2.64
CA ARG A 329 11.56 7.77 -3.37
C ARG A 329 11.78 9.23 -3.05
N ARG A 330 11.64 10.06 -4.09
CA ARG A 330 11.46 11.52 -3.98
C ARG A 330 10.15 11.87 -4.61
N GLY A 331 9.37 12.69 -3.95
CA GLY A 331 8.09 13.16 -4.43
C GLY A 331 7.91 14.64 -4.20
N GLU A 332 7.05 15.26 -5.03
CA GLU A 332 6.73 16.69 -5.01
C GLU A 332 5.23 16.85 -5.26
N ALA A 333 4.52 17.50 -4.35
CA ALA A 333 3.10 17.80 -4.44
C ALA A 333 2.86 19.31 -4.27
N TYR A 334 2.09 19.91 -5.17
CA TYR A 334 1.74 21.31 -5.05
C TYR A 334 0.74 21.52 -3.92
N GLN A 335 0.91 22.65 -3.21
CA GLN A 335 0.02 23.13 -2.18
C GLN A 335 -0.78 24.34 -2.68
N ASN A 336 -1.82 24.72 -1.94
CA ASN A 336 -2.67 25.86 -2.27
C ASN A 336 -1.86 27.12 -2.60
N PHE A 337 -2.31 27.86 -3.59
CA PHE A 337 -1.66 29.11 -4.02
C PHE A 337 -1.75 30.20 -2.95
N ARG A 338 -0.70 30.98 -2.84
CA ARG A 338 -0.60 32.19 -2.02
C ARG A 338 -0.51 33.42 -2.89
N PRO A 339 -1.46 34.40 -2.77
CA PRO A 339 -1.41 35.62 -3.58
C PRO A 339 -0.15 36.46 -3.26
N GLY A 340 0.27 37.27 -4.24
CA GLY A 340 1.41 38.17 -4.07
C GLY A 340 1.25 39.18 -2.93
N THR A 341 0.04 39.39 -2.46
CA THR A 341 -0.25 40.23 -1.27
C THR A 341 0.22 39.61 0.04
N VAL A 342 0.46 38.28 0.08
CA VAL A 342 0.95 37.59 1.29
C VAL A 342 2.39 38.01 1.60
N LEU A 343 3.25 38.07 0.56
CA LEU A 343 4.65 38.47 0.72
C LEU A 343 5.18 39.10 -0.57
N PRO A 344 4.74 40.34 -0.90
CA PRO A 344 5.01 40.97 -2.20
C PRO A 344 6.51 41.23 -2.45
N ALA A 345 7.30 41.37 -1.40
CA ALA A 345 8.72 41.62 -1.51
C ALA A 345 9.53 40.38 -2.00
N VAL A 346 9.03 39.18 -1.77
CA VAL A 346 9.68 37.91 -2.20
C VAL A 346 8.94 37.33 -3.39
N TYR A 347 7.61 37.32 -3.34
CA TYR A 347 6.72 36.75 -4.35
C TYR A 347 5.69 37.76 -4.85
N PRO A 348 6.08 38.73 -5.70
CA PRO A 348 5.16 39.79 -6.14
C PRO A 348 3.94 39.28 -6.92
N ASN A 349 4.06 38.13 -7.58
CA ASN A 349 3.00 37.49 -8.36
C ASN A 349 2.29 36.35 -7.60
N GLY A 350 2.64 36.12 -6.33
CA GLY A 350 2.21 34.94 -5.57
C GLY A 350 3.06 33.72 -5.82
N PHE A 351 2.71 32.64 -5.10
CA PHE A 351 3.45 31.36 -5.14
C PHE A 351 2.57 30.18 -4.74
N SER A 352 2.86 29.01 -5.27
CA SER A 352 2.31 27.74 -4.79
C SER A 352 3.44 26.96 -4.11
N PRO A 353 3.41 26.80 -2.79
CA PRO A 353 4.38 25.96 -2.11
C PRO A 353 4.37 24.53 -2.67
N VAL A 354 5.54 23.92 -2.74
CA VAL A 354 5.69 22.54 -3.16
C VAL A 354 6.13 21.71 -1.95
N GLU A 355 5.25 20.87 -1.49
CA GLU A 355 5.59 19.88 -0.47
C GLU A 355 6.47 18.78 -1.06
N THR A 356 7.51 18.40 -0.36
CA THR A 356 8.46 17.38 -0.80
C THR A 356 8.56 16.26 0.21
N VAL A 357 8.72 15.04 -0.29
CA VAL A 357 9.05 13.87 0.51
C VAL A 357 10.33 13.23 -0.01
N ASN A 358 11.20 12.85 0.92
CA ASN A 358 12.38 12.03 0.66
C ASN A 358 12.29 10.79 1.55
N GLU A 359 12.02 9.65 0.93
CA GLU A 359 11.71 8.40 1.62
C GLU A 359 12.78 7.36 1.38
N ASN A 360 13.10 6.61 2.44
CA ASN A 360 13.85 5.36 2.38
C ASN A 360 13.05 4.27 3.09
N ASP A 361 12.76 3.20 2.38
CA ASP A 361 12.05 2.04 2.87
C ASP A 361 12.91 0.78 2.68
N PHE A 362 12.98 -0.08 3.69
CA PHE A 362 13.73 -1.33 3.59
C PHE A 362 13.12 -2.44 4.43
N SER A 363 13.32 -3.67 3.99
CA SER A 363 13.00 -4.86 4.79
C SER A 363 13.93 -6.00 4.42
N VAL A 364 14.41 -6.72 5.42
CA VAL A 364 15.24 -7.90 5.25
C VAL A 364 14.72 -9.01 6.16
N THR A 365 14.53 -10.17 5.60
CA THR A 365 14.20 -11.41 6.32
C THR A 365 15.32 -12.41 6.13
N ALA A 366 15.73 -13.05 7.21
CA ALA A 366 16.60 -14.21 7.21
C ALA A 366 15.96 -15.34 8.01
N GLY A 367 16.06 -16.55 7.52
CA GLY A 367 15.44 -17.70 8.19
C GLY A 367 16.11 -19.02 7.85
N ILE A 368 15.80 -19.98 8.67
CA ILE A 368 16.17 -21.37 8.50
C ILE A 368 14.93 -22.24 8.75
N LYS A 369 14.64 -23.14 7.84
CA LYS A 369 13.52 -24.06 7.97
C LYS A 369 13.94 -25.48 7.66
N GLY A 370 13.22 -26.42 8.20
CA GLY A 370 13.56 -27.82 8.00
C GLY A 370 12.44 -28.77 8.39
N GLU A 371 12.72 -30.05 8.20
CA GLU A 371 11.83 -31.13 8.54
C GLU A 371 12.43 -32.01 9.64
N ASN A 372 11.55 -32.80 10.31
CA ASN A 372 11.94 -33.83 11.29
C ASN A 372 12.59 -33.31 12.58
N LEU A 373 12.33 -32.07 13.02
CA LEU A 373 12.64 -31.67 14.40
C LEU A 373 11.59 -32.31 15.34
N PHE A 374 11.94 -33.44 15.95
CA PHE A 374 11.00 -34.28 16.73
C PHE A 374 9.72 -34.65 15.95
N GLY A 375 9.83 -34.80 14.62
CA GLY A 375 8.72 -35.10 13.71
C GLY A 375 7.90 -33.91 13.29
N PHE A 376 8.34 -32.69 13.61
CA PHE A 376 7.76 -31.44 13.12
C PHE A 376 8.57 -30.88 11.94
N SER A 377 7.86 -30.29 10.99
CA SER A 377 8.42 -29.28 10.09
C SER A 377 8.51 -27.97 10.87
N TRP A 378 9.58 -27.23 10.71
CA TRP A 378 9.85 -26.02 11.49
C TRP A 378 10.41 -24.90 10.63
N ASP A 379 10.13 -23.65 11.03
CA ASP A 379 10.64 -22.43 10.40
C ASP A 379 10.97 -21.41 11.50
N LEU A 380 12.22 -20.99 11.57
CA LEU A 380 12.73 -19.93 12.44
C LEU A 380 13.20 -18.79 11.58
N SER A 381 12.68 -17.59 11.82
CA SER A 381 13.01 -16.40 11.01
C SER A 381 13.02 -15.13 11.82
N SER A 382 13.79 -14.16 11.34
CA SER A 382 13.82 -12.79 11.81
C SER A 382 13.63 -11.84 10.62
N THR A 383 12.71 -10.88 10.77
CA THR A 383 12.45 -9.83 9.78
C THR A 383 12.68 -8.47 10.44
N TYR A 384 13.55 -7.67 9.85
CA TYR A 384 13.74 -6.28 10.24
C TYR A 384 13.43 -5.37 9.07
N GLY A 385 12.58 -4.37 9.29
CA GLY A 385 12.21 -3.39 8.29
C GLY A 385 11.93 -2.03 8.89
N GLY A 386 11.94 -1.01 8.04
CA GLY A 386 11.64 0.34 8.46
C GLY A 386 11.42 1.27 7.28
N ASN A 387 10.66 2.30 7.57
CA ASN A 387 10.32 3.38 6.67
C ASN A 387 10.74 4.70 7.31
N TYR A 388 11.42 5.56 6.55
CA TYR A 388 11.96 6.84 6.96
C TYR A 388 11.56 7.89 5.96
N GLU A 389 10.81 8.91 6.37
CA GLU A 389 10.32 9.98 5.50
C GLU A 389 10.72 11.35 6.05
N SER A 390 11.38 12.13 5.22
CA SER A 390 11.75 13.53 5.49
C SER A 390 10.88 14.44 4.63
N PHE A 391 10.11 15.31 5.27
CA PHE A 391 9.20 16.26 4.66
C PHE A 391 9.84 17.64 4.56
N GLY A 392 9.58 18.31 3.45
CA GLY A 392 10.07 19.66 3.21
C GLY A 392 9.10 20.50 2.41
N LEU A 393 9.43 21.77 2.26
CA LEU A 393 8.74 22.70 1.36
C LEU A 393 9.77 23.39 0.47
N LEU A 394 9.41 23.56 -0.79
CA LEU A 394 10.05 24.46 -1.75
C LEU A 394 9.06 25.57 -2.09
N ASP A 395 9.56 26.66 -2.65
CA ASP A 395 8.77 27.81 -3.08
C ASP A 395 7.77 28.30 -2.02
N SER A 396 8.20 28.31 -0.75
CA SER A 396 7.40 28.77 0.40
C SER A 396 8.04 30.00 1.06
N ALA A 397 7.50 30.44 2.19
CA ALA A 397 8.04 31.51 3.00
C ALA A 397 7.51 31.45 4.43
N ASN A 398 8.24 31.98 5.39
CA ASN A 398 7.74 32.29 6.72
C ASN A 398 7.50 33.81 6.83
N THR A 399 6.24 34.22 6.75
CA THR A 399 5.85 35.64 6.75
C THR A 399 6.11 36.34 8.08
N GLY A 400 5.99 35.62 9.20
CA GLY A 400 6.31 36.13 10.53
C GLY A 400 7.79 36.38 10.69
N LEU A 401 8.62 35.46 10.22
CA LEU A 401 10.08 35.61 10.23
C LEU A 401 10.50 36.79 9.36
N TYR A 402 9.93 36.89 8.15
CA TYR A 402 10.18 38.03 7.26
C TYR A 402 9.81 39.36 7.93
N SER A 403 8.66 39.44 8.59
CA SER A 403 8.20 40.63 9.30
C SER A 403 9.15 41.02 10.44
N ALA A 404 9.76 40.05 11.10
CA ALA A 404 10.66 40.27 12.23
C ALA A 404 12.12 40.62 11.82
N GLN A 405 12.60 40.06 10.70
CA GLN A 405 14.02 40.11 10.33
C GLN A 405 14.29 40.70 8.94
N GLY A 406 13.24 40.96 8.13
CA GLY A 406 13.36 41.48 6.78
C GLY A 406 13.76 40.40 5.74
N ASN A 407 13.85 39.13 6.12
CA ASN A 407 14.16 38.03 5.23
C ASN A 407 13.48 36.72 5.68
N THR A 408 13.36 35.74 4.78
CA THR A 408 12.88 34.38 5.05
C THR A 408 13.53 33.40 4.09
N PRO A 409 13.85 32.18 4.51
CA PRO A 409 14.11 31.10 3.58
C PRO A 409 12.89 30.86 2.66
N THR A 410 13.15 30.27 1.48
CA THR A 410 12.12 29.82 0.54
C THR A 410 12.01 28.32 0.43
N SER A 411 12.92 27.60 1.11
CA SER A 411 12.88 26.15 1.28
C SER A 411 13.08 25.79 2.74
N PHE A 412 12.38 24.76 3.20
CA PHE A 412 12.35 24.35 4.59
C PHE A 412 12.38 22.83 4.72
N HIS A 413 13.06 22.33 5.73
CA HIS A 413 12.82 20.99 6.27
C HIS A 413 11.75 21.10 7.36
N LEU A 414 10.67 20.31 7.24
CA LEU A 414 9.51 20.42 8.12
C LEU A 414 9.57 19.43 9.28
N SER A 415 9.92 18.18 9.00
CA SER A 415 10.01 17.09 9.98
C SER A 415 10.62 15.85 9.33
N THR A 416 11.02 14.91 10.17
CA THR A 416 11.33 13.54 9.74
C THR A 416 10.55 12.58 10.60
N VAL A 417 9.80 11.66 9.97
CA VAL A 417 9.11 10.56 10.66
C VAL A 417 9.77 9.23 10.32
N SER A 418 9.74 8.30 11.25
CA SER A 418 10.24 6.95 11.00
C SER A 418 9.44 5.90 11.74
N SER A 419 9.23 4.76 11.07
CA SER A 419 8.64 3.55 11.63
C SER A 419 9.60 2.38 11.44
N THR A 420 9.87 1.60 12.48
CA THR A 420 10.69 0.38 12.38
C THR A 420 10.01 -0.78 13.06
N GLN A 421 10.24 -1.98 12.52
CA GLN A 421 9.68 -3.23 13.06
C GLN A 421 10.72 -4.34 12.98
N LEU A 422 10.95 -5.01 14.11
CA LEU A 422 11.66 -6.28 14.20
C LEU A 422 10.67 -7.37 14.59
N THR A 423 10.58 -8.44 13.79
CA THR A 423 9.68 -9.57 14.07
C THR A 423 10.47 -10.88 14.03
N ASN A 424 10.41 -11.64 15.10
CA ASN A 424 10.97 -12.97 15.20
C ASN A 424 9.83 -13.99 15.21
N ASN A 425 9.89 -15.02 14.38
CA ASN A 425 8.88 -16.06 14.27
C ASN A 425 9.50 -17.44 14.44
N LEU A 426 8.79 -18.29 15.18
CA LEU A 426 9.01 -19.74 15.21
C LEU A 426 7.70 -20.42 14.85
N ASP A 427 7.67 -21.13 13.75
CA ASP A 427 6.52 -21.90 13.27
C ASP A 427 6.85 -23.40 13.29
N LEU A 428 5.97 -24.20 13.86
CA LEU A 428 6.08 -25.66 13.93
C LEU A 428 4.82 -26.28 13.34
N SER A 429 4.95 -27.30 12.50
CA SER A 429 3.80 -28.03 11.97
C SER A 429 4.04 -29.54 11.90
N ARG A 430 2.96 -30.31 12.11
CA ARG A 430 3.01 -31.76 12.04
C ARG A 430 1.68 -32.35 11.60
N ALA A 431 1.73 -33.36 10.73
CA ALA A 431 0.57 -34.14 10.35
C ALA A 431 0.46 -35.39 11.24
N LEU A 432 -0.58 -35.47 12.07
CA LEU A 432 -0.85 -36.57 13.00
C LEU A 432 -1.90 -37.51 12.41
N ARG A 433 -1.56 -38.79 12.24
CA ARG A 433 -2.52 -39.82 11.85
C ARG A 433 -3.31 -40.28 13.06
N LEU A 434 -4.59 -39.95 13.10
CA LEU A 434 -5.52 -40.39 14.14
C LEU A 434 -6.46 -41.48 13.58
N PRO A 435 -6.67 -42.60 14.30
CA PRO A 435 -7.48 -43.70 13.76
C PRO A 435 -8.92 -43.34 13.43
N LEU A 436 -9.45 -42.30 14.06
CA LEU A 436 -10.84 -41.82 13.88
C LEU A 436 -11.03 -40.88 12.69
N LEU A 437 -9.94 -40.40 12.06
CA LEU A 437 -10.02 -39.44 10.97
C LEU A 437 -9.57 -40.07 9.65
N PRO A 438 -10.28 -39.80 8.56
CA PRO A 438 -9.91 -40.34 7.23
C PRO A 438 -8.67 -39.69 6.65
N ALA A 439 -8.28 -38.51 7.15
CA ALA A 439 -7.07 -37.80 6.77
C ALA A 439 -6.26 -37.39 8.02
N PRO A 440 -4.95 -37.16 7.89
CA PRO A 440 -4.16 -36.68 9.01
C PRO A 440 -4.71 -35.34 9.55
N LEU A 441 -4.65 -35.18 10.88
CA LEU A 441 -4.82 -33.89 11.53
C LEU A 441 -3.52 -33.09 11.38
N SER A 442 -3.58 -31.97 10.64
CA SER A 442 -2.49 -30.99 10.62
C SER A 442 -2.58 -30.15 11.89
N VAL A 443 -1.52 -30.15 12.66
CA VAL A 443 -1.36 -29.32 13.85
C VAL A 443 -0.23 -28.35 13.59
N SER A 444 -0.51 -27.07 13.64
CA SER A 444 0.49 -26.00 13.56
C SER A 444 0.48 -25.19 14.85
N PHE A 445 1.66 -24.78 15.26
CA PHE A 445 1.87 -23.96 16.45
C PHE A 445 2.96 -22.95 16.15
N GLY A 446 2.82 -21.72 16.64
CA GLY A 446 3.84 -20.70 16.43
C GLY A 446 3.94 -19.69 17.56
N LEU A 447 5.14 -19.10 17.62
CA LEU A 447 5.49 -17.99 18.48
C LEU A 447 5.94 -16.82 17.63
N GLU A 448 5.52 -15.61 18.01
CA GLU A 448 5.93 -14.34 17.39
C GLU A 448 6.36 -13.38 18.49
N GLN A 449 7.53 -12.78 18.31
CA GLN A 449 7.96 -11.62 19.10
C GLN A 449 8.18 -10.48 18.14
N ARG A 450 7.54 -9.32 18.42
CA ARG A 450 7.63 -8.13 17.57
C ARG A 450 7.96 -6.91 18.41
N HIS A 451 8.89 -6.09 17.93
CA HIS A 451 9.22 -4.80 18.50
C HIS A 451 9.00 -3.72 17.45
N GLU A 452 8.17 -2.72 17.76
CA GLU A 452 7.82 -1.61 16.89
C GLU A 452 8.29 -0.30 17.50
N THR A 453 8.77 0.62 16.66
CA THR A 453 9.18 1.96 17.07
C THR A 453 8.62 2.98 16.08
N TYR A 454 8.13 4.09 16.59
CA TYR A 454 7.74 5.27 15.84
C TYR A 454 8.43 6.50 16.38
N SER A 455 8.99 7.34 15.50
CA SER A 455 9.70 8.56 15.90
C SER A 455 9.34 9.72 15.02
N VAL A 456 9.18 10.89 15.63
CA VAL A 456 8.97 12.18 14.98
C VAL A 456 10.12 13.09 15.39
N SER A 457 10.84 13.64 14.41
CA SER A 457 11.92 14.61 14.62
C SER A 457 11.49 15.99 14.14
N PRO A 458 11.98 17.08 14.78
CA PRO A 458 11.58 18.44 14.43
C PRO A 458 12.16 18.88 13.10
N GLY A 459 11.59 19.93 12.53
CA GLY A 459 12.09 20.63 11.37
C GLY A 459 13.11 21.73 11.69
N ASP A 460 13.46 22.48 10.63
CA ASP A 460 14.29 23.67 10.76
C ASP A 460 13.59 24.74 11.60
N GLU A 461 14.32 25.50 12.40
CA GLU A 461 13.77 26.54 13.25
C GLU A 461 12.94 27.57 12.47
N ALA A 462 13.40 27.95 11.28
CA ALA A 462 12.70 28.86 10.40
C ALA A 462 11.36 28.31 9.90
N SER A 463 11.16 26.99 9.91
CA SER A 463 9.93 26.33 9.45
C SER A 463 8.77 26.43 10.44
N TYR A 464 9.05 26.61 11.75
CA TYR A 464 8.00 26.61 12.79
C TYR A 464 7.91 27.88 13.64
N LEU A 465 8.95 28.73 13.66
CA LEU A 465 8.90 29.98 14.44
C LEU A 465 7.94 31.01 13.82
N LEU A 466 7.39 31.88 14.67
CA LEU A 466 6.62 33.08 14.27
C LEU A 466 5.47 32.79 13.29
N GLY A 467 4.77 31.69 13.46
CA GLY A 467 3.65 31.29 12.60
C GLY A 467 4.02 30.24 11.54
N GLY A 468 5.31 29.95 11.39
CA GLY A 468 5.79 28.89 10.54
C GLY A 468 5.78 29.16 9.03
N ALA A 469 6.26 28.19 8.26
CA ALA A 469 6.24 28.20 6.81
C ALA A 469 4.81 28.14 6.27
N GLN A 470 4.57 28.81 5.14
CA GLN A 470 3.27 28.81 4.47
C GLN A 470 2.96 27.44 3.87
N ALA A 471 1.75 26.98 3.97
CA ALA A 471 1.17 25.69 3.71
C ALA A 471 1.34 24.71 4.90
N LEU A 472 2.52 24.28 5.21
CA LEU A 472 2.81 23.34 6.29
C LEU A 472 3.90 23.93 7.20
N PRO A 473 3.57 24.43 8.39
CA PRO A 473 4.56 24.73 9.41
C PRO A 473 5.33 23.48 9.83
N GLY A 474 6.63 23.62 10.00
CA GLY A 474 7.44 22.53 10.51
C GLY A 474 7.14 22.20 11.97
N LEU A 475 7.50 21.00 12.40
CA LEU A 475 7.33 20.54 13.76
C LEU A 475 8.41 21.14 14.67
N ALA A 476 7.98 21.72 15.78
CA ALA A 476 8.87 22.25 16.80
C ALA A 476 9.46 21.10 17.67
N PRO A 477 10.60 21.31 18.37
CA PRO A 477 11.20 20.28 19.22
C PRO A 477 10.26 19.72 20.31
N VAL A 478 9.27 20.51 20.78
CA VAL A 478 8.28 20.07 21.75
C VAL A 478 7.32 19.01 21.19
N SER A 479 7.12 18.97 19.87
CA SER A 479 6.30 17.97 19.17
C SER A 479 7.11 16.72 18.79
N ALA A 480 8.43 16.72 18.99
CA ALA A 480 9.25 15.54 18.75
C ALA A 480 8.87 14.42 19.72
N SER A 481 8.77 13.21 19.21
CA SER A 481 8.42 12.03 19.99
C SER A 481 9.17 10.79 19.54
N ARG A 482 9.35 9.86 20.46
CA ARG A 482 9.78 8.50 20.17
C ARG A 482 9.02 7.54 21.05
N SER A 483 8.27 6.64 20.42
CA SER A 483 7.45 5.64 21.10
C SER A 483 7.80 4.26 20.58
N SER A 484 7.64 3.24 21.41
CA SER A 484 7.86 1.85 21.05
C SER A 484 6.87 0.95 21.77
N ARG A 485 6.62 -0.23 21.17
CA ARG A 485 5.86 -1.31 21.82
C ARG A 485 6.51 -2.66 21.56
N ASP A 486 6.28 -3.56 22.49
CA ASP A 486 6.61 -4.97 22.37
C ASP A 486 5.33 -5.80 22.26
N VAL A 487 5.36 -6.80 21.37
CA VAL A 487 4.25 -7.73 21.16
C VAL A 487 4.77 -9.15 21.29
N LEU A 488 4.09 -9.98 22.07
CA LEU A 488 4.33 -11.40 22.16
C LEU A 488 3.06 -12.15 21.74
N GLY A 489 3.15 -12.96 20.68
CA GLY A 489 2.04 -13.72 20.13
C GLY A 489 2.28 -15.22 20.15
N THR A 490 1.23 -15.99 20.37
CA THR A 490 1.25 -17.44 20.15
C THR A 490 -0.03 -17.87 19.44
N TYR A 491 0.06 -18.89 18.58
CA TYR A 491 -1.11 -19.43 17.92
C TYR A 491 -1.08 -20.97 17.84
N VAL A 492 -2.27 -21.54 17.67
CA VAL A 492 -2.51 -22.95 17.35
C VAL A 492 -3.49 -22.99 16.18
N ASP A 493 -3.20 -23.86 15.20
CA ASP A 493 -4.06 -24.12 14.05
C ASP A 493 -4.21 -25.61 13.82
N LEU A 494 -5.46 -26.07 13.70
CA LEU A 494 -5.85 -27.48 13.59
C LEU A 494 -6.70 -27.67 12.34
N SER A 495 -6.19 -28.37 11.32
CA SER A 495 -6.88 -28.59 10.06
C SER A 495 -6.97 -30.07 9.74
N THR A 496 -8.17 -30.57 9.37
CA THR A 496 -8.35 -31.95 8.96
C THR A 496 -9.58 -32.15 8.08
N GLN A 497 -9.68 -33.32 7.45
CA GLN A 497 -10.92 -33.80 6.84
C GLN A 497 -11.65 -34.73 7.83
N ILE A 498 -12.86 -34.33 8.19
CA ILE A 498 -13.76 -35.17 9.05
C ILE A 498 -14.34 -36.32 8.22
N THR A 499 -14.61 -36.06 6.94
CA THR A 499 -14.98 -37.05 5.94
C THR A 499 -14.24 -36.73 4.63
N PRO A 500 -14.20 -37.62 3.63
CA PRO A 500 -13.58 -37.31 2.33
C PRO A 500 -14.13 -36.05 1.62
N ARG A 501 -15.32 -35.58 2.03
CA ARG A 501 -16.00 -34.43 1.47
C ARG A 501 -16.06 -33.21 2.39
N TRP A 502 -15.70 -33.36 3.68
CA TRP A 502 -15.85 -32.31 4.67
C TRP A 502 -14.54 -31.99 5.35
N LYS A 503 -14.03 -30.80 5.10
CA LYS A 503 -12.81 -30.24 5.70
C LYS A 503 -13.17 -29.18 6.74
N ILE A 504 -12.45 -29.15 7.87
CA ILE A 504 -12.59 -28.17 8.95
C ILE A 504 -11.21 -27.65 9.30
N ASP A 505 -11.17 -26.39 9.71
CA ASP A 505 -10.01 -25.68 10.23
C ASP A 505 -10.43 -24.90 11.47
N LEU A 506 -9.64 -25.00 12.55
CA LEU A 506 -9.84 -24.31 13.81
C LEU A 506 -8.52 -23.64 14.20
N ALA A 507 -8.50 -22.31 14.29
CA ALA A 507 -7.35 -21.53 14.73
C ALA A 507 -7.67 -20.69 15.96
N GLY A 508 -6.66 -20.54 16.81
CA GLY A 508 -6.69 -19.66 17.99
C GLY A 508 -5.36 -18.94 18.15
N ARG A 509 -5.40 -17.66 18.49
CA ARG A 509 -4.21 -16.83 18.72
C ARG A 509 -4.41 -15.94 19.94
N PHE A 510 -3.38 -15.87 20.75
CA PHE A 510 -3.26 -14.93 21.87
C PHE A 510 -2.08 -13.99 21.59
N GLU A 511 -2.27 -12.70 21.88
CA GLU A 511 -1.21 -11.69 21.79
C GLU A 511 -1.27 -10.77 23.00
N HIS A 512 -0.09 -10.42 23.51
CA HIS A 512 0.14 -9.43 24.56
C HIS A 512 0.88 -8.24 23.96
N TYR A 513 0.32 -7.04 24.06
CA TYR A 513 0.89 -5.75 23.70
C TYR A 513 1.27 -4.98 24.95
N SER A 514 2.47 -4.42 24.97
CA SER A 514 2.99 -3.68 26.13
C SER A 514 2.22 -2.39 26.47
N ASP A 515 1.46 -1.85 25.51
CA ASP A 515 0.70 -0.59 25.61
C ASP A 515 -0.81 -0.81 25.73
N VAL A 516 -1.41 -1.66 24.90
CA VAL A 516 -2.86 -1.84 24.83
C VAL A 516 -3.36 -3.17 25.43
N GLY A 517 -2.47 -3.98 26.02
CA GLY A 517 -2.80 -5.20 26.77
C GLY A 517 -3.08 -6.42 25.90
N ASP A 518 -3.97 -7.30 26.38
CA ASP A 518 -4.16 -8.64 25.86
C ASP A 518 -5.28 -8.75 24.85
N THR A 519 -5.09 -9.66 23.88
CA THR A 519 -6.12 -10.01 22.90
C THR A 519 -6.10 -11.51 22.61
N ALA A 520 -7.30 -12.09 22.45
CA ALA A 520 -7.50 -13.47 22.05
C ALA A 520 -8.44 -13.54 20.85
N ASN A 521 -8.03 -14.23 19.81
CA ASN A 521 -8.78 -14.33 18.56
C ASN A 521 -8.94 -15.79 18.16
N GLY A 522 -10.09 -16.12 17.57
CA GLY A 522 -10.42 -17.45 17.11
C GLY A 522 -10.96 -17.43 15.69
N LYS A 523 -10.79 -18.53 14.99
CA LYS A 523 -11.37 -18.77 13.66
C LYS A 523 -11.83 -20.21 13.55
N LEU A 524 -13.05 -20.40 13.02
CA LEU A 524 -13.55 -21.67 12.54
C LEU A 524 -13.87 -21.52 11.06
N ALA A 525 -13.26 -22.36 10.22
CA ALA A 525 -13.56 -22.42 8.79
C ALA A 525 -13.93 -23.85 8.39
N THR A 526 -14.84 -23.98 7.46
CA THR A 526 -15.34 -25.27 6.99
C THR A 526 -15.62 -25.26 5.49
N ARG A 527 -15.47 -26.41 4.85
CA ARG A 527 -15.81 -26.61 3.44
C ARG A 527 -16.37 -27.99 3.22
N TYR A 528 -17.52 -28.05 2.58
CA TYR A 528 -18.18 -29.30 2.19
C TYR A 528 -18.28 -29.42 0.68
N GLN A 529 -17.76 -30.51 0.13
CA GLN A 529 -17.79 -30.84 -1.29
C GLN A 529 -19.02 -31.69 -1.59
N PHE A 530 -20.08 -31.11 -2.17
CA PHE A 530 -21.29 -31.82 -2.54
C PHE A 530 -21.07 -32.75 -3.76
N SER A 531 -20.37 -32.22 -4.76
CA SER A 531 -19.97 -32.94 -5.96
C SER A 531 -18.62 -32.40 -6.48
N PRO A 532 -17.98 -33.01 -7.46
CA PRO A 532 -16.77 -32.44 -8.06
C PRO A 532 -16.95 -31.02 -8.57
N ALA A 533 -18.17 -30.64 -8.93
CA ALA A 533 -18.51 -29.32 -9.50
C ALA A 533 -19.02 -28.31 -8.46
N LEU A 534 -19.35 -28.73 -7.24
CA LEU A 534 -20.01 -27.86 -6.26
C LEU A 534 -19.44 -28.06 -4.86
N ALA A 535 -18.98 -26.97 -4.26
CA ALA A 535 -18.65 -26.91 -2.85
C ALA A 535 -19.24 -25.67 -2.18
N VAL A 536 -19.51 -25.79 -0.89
CA VAL A 536 -19.88 -24.70 0.02
C VAL A 536 -18.78 -24.55 1.05
N ARG A 537 -18.41 -23.31 1.35
CA ARG A 537 -17.45 -22.96 2.39
C ARG A 537 -18.05 -21.91 3.32
N GLY A 538 -17.55 -21.81 4.52
CA GLY A 538 -17.95 -20.78 5.45
C GLY A 538 -16.94 -20.63 6.57
N SER A 539 -16.88 -19.42 7.13
CA SER A 539 -16.02 -19.11 8.27
C SER A 539 -16.69 -18.14 9.22
N VAL A 540 -16.29 -18.24 10.49
CA VAL A 540 -16.49 -17.22 11.49
C VAL A 540 -15.16 -16.96 12.16
N SER A 541 -14.79 -15.69 12.33
CA SER A 541 -13.55 -15.31 13.00
C SER A 541 -13.70 -14.03 13.80
N THR A 542 -12.86 -13.88 14.81
CA THR A 542 -12.63 -12.61 15.48
C THR A 542 -11.29 -12.03 15.03
N GLY A 543 -11.16 -10.73 15.11
CA GLY A 543 -9.93 -10.00 14.78
C GLY A 543 -9.82 -8.74 15.61
N PHE A 544 -8.67 -8.09 15.51
CA PHE A 544 -8.42 -6.83 16.18
C PHE A 544 -7.33 -6.04 15.44
N ARG A 545 -7.28 -4.74 15.73
CA ARG A 545 -6.19 -3.85 15.36
C ARG A 545 -5.78 -3.03 16.58
N ALA A 546 -4.51 -3.02 16.92
CA ALA A 546 -3.99 -2.06 17.89
C ALA A 546 -3.94 -0.67 17.24
N PRO A 547 -4.12 0.44 18.01
CA PRO A 547 -3.82 1.77 17.50
C PRO A 547 -2.41 1.79 16.91
N SER A 548 -2.18 2.48 15.80
CA SER A 548 -0.82 2.68 15.35
C SER A 548 -0.09 3.63 16.31
N LEU A 549 1.24 3.46 16.43
CA LEU A 549 2.03 4.40 17.22
C LEU A 549 1.96 5.84 16.68
N ALA A 550 1.66 5.99 15.38
CA ALA A 550 1.42 7.29 14.76
C ALA A 550 0.09 7.91 15.21
N GLU A 551 -1.03 7.16 15.22
CA GLU A 551 -2.32 7.66 15.73
C GLU A 551 -2.23 8.14 17.17
N GLU A 552 -1.36 7.53 17.96
CA GLU A 552 -1.17 7.88 19.36
C GLU A 552 -0.25 9.09 19.58
N ASN A 553 0.76 9.29 18.71
CA ASN A 553 1.89 10.17 19.01
C ASN A 553 2.19 11.24 17.96
N TYR A 554 1.50 11.25 16.80
CA TYR A 554 1.72 12.25 15.76
C TYR A 554 0.91 13.51 16.01
N THR A 555 1.52 14.65 15.77
CA THR A 555 0.93 16.00 15.92
C THR A 555 1.31 16.84 14.70
N ASN A 556 0.35 17.56 14.12
CA ASN A 556 0.59 18.43 12.96
C ASN A 556 -0.41 19.60 12.91
N VAL A 557 -0.13 20.63 12.11
CA VAL A 557 -1.08 21.66 11.72
C VAL A 557 -0.96 21.93 10.22
N ASN A 558 -2.06 21.87 9.52
CA ASN A 558 -2.17 22.26 8.11
C ASN A 558 -2.77 23.68 8.05
N VAL A 559 -2.12 24.57 7.29
CA VAL A 559 -2.51 25.97 7.18
C VAL A 559 -2.84 26.30 5.74
N SER A 560 -4.13 26.59 5.49
CA SER A 560 -4.60 27.17 4.23
C SER A 560 -4.66 28.71 4.33
N PRO A 561 -4.87 29.43 3.22
CA PRO A 561 -5.07 30.89 3.27
C PRO A 561 -6.24 31.33 4.15
N ALA A 562 -7.22 30.46 4.39
CA ALA A 562 -8.48 30.77 5.06
C ALA A 562 -8.68 30.05 6.40
N SER A 563 -7.92 28.99 6.68
CA SER A 563 -8.11 28.14 7.86
C SER A 563 -6.81 27.53 8.38
N ALA A 564 -6.84 27.05 9.62
CA ALA A 564 -5.79 26.20 10.19
C ALA A 564 -6.43 25.01 10.89
N ASN A 565 -6.03 23.81 10.50
CA ASN A 565 -6.55 22.55 11.04
C ASN A 565 -5.41 21.78 11.68
N GLY A 566 -5.49 21.55 12.99
CA GLY A 566 -4.49 20.84 13.76
C GLY A 566 -4.94 19.44 14.12
N LEU A 567 -4.03 18.48 14.01
CA LEU A 567 -4.15 17.15 14.60
C LEU A 567 -3.25 17.09 15.83
N LEU A 568 -3.80 16.66 16.95
CA LEU A 568 -3.09 16.48 18.21
C LEU A 568 -2.90 14.99 18.49
N ALA A 569 -1.69 14.62 18.90
CA ALA A 569 -1.39 13.25 19.36
C ALA A 569 -2.38 12.84 20.46
N ALA A 570 -3.09 11.71 20.27
CA ALA A 570 -4.17 11.27 21.16
C ALA A 570 -3.71 11.11 22.62
N ASN A 571 -2.45 10.70 22.82
CA ASN A 571 -1.86 10.53 24.15
C ASN A 571 -1.35 11.83 24.78
N SER A 572 -1.38 12.97 24.06
CA SER A 572 -0.81 14.24 24.54
C SER A 572 -1.65 14.94 25.60
N GLY A 573 -0.98 15.75 26.42
CA GLY A 573 -1.67 16.67 27.35
C GLY A 573 -2.53 17.70 26.61
N ALA A 574 -2.08 18.15 25.44
CA ALA A 574 -2.79 19.09 24.58
C ALA A 574 -4.14 18.54 24.08
N ALA A 575 -4.16 17.31 23.58
CA ALA A 575 -5.39 16.65 23.14
C ALA A 575 -6.39 16.44 24.31
N ARG A 576 -5.90 16.16 25.52
CA ARG A 576 -6.75 16.04 26.72
C ARG A 576 -7.47 17.34 27.06
N LEU A 577 -6.92 18.52 26.76
CA LEU A 577 -7.60 19.80 26.94
C LEU A 577 -8.90 19.91 26.14
N ILE A 578 -8.97 19.21 25.02
CA ILE A 578 -10.16 19.17 24.15
C ILE A 578 -10.91 17.83 24.24
N GLY A 579 -10.57 16.96 25.21
CA GLY A 579 -11.37 15.78 25.58
C GLY A 579 -10.84 14.42 25.12
N ALA A 580 -9.62 14.32 24.59
CA ALA A 580 -9.04 13.05 24.18
C ALA A 580 -8.93 12.05 25.35
N GLN A 581 -9.12 10.78 25.03
CA GLN A 581 -8.91 9.63 25.91
C GLN A 581 -7.87 8.69 25.30
N PRO A 582 -7.16 7.88 26.08
CA PRO A 582 -6.26 6.86 25.56
C PRO A 582 -6.98 5.94 24.57
N LEU A 583 -6.32 5.65 23.45
CA LEU A 583 -6.87 4.75 22.43
C LEU A 583 -6.93 3.30 22.93
N LYS A 584 -7.91 2.56 22.42
CA LYS A 584 -8.11 1.13 22.65
C LYS A 584 -8.02 0.39 21.33
N SER A 585 -7.68 -0.89 21.40
CA SER A 585 -7.72 -1.76 20.22
C SER A 585 -9.12 -1.85 19.63
N GLU A 586 -9.22 -1.73 18.32
CA GLU A 586 -10.42 -2.11 17.57
C GLU A 586 -10.64 -3.62 17.63
N LYS A 587 -11.88 -4.05 17.63
CA LYS A 587 -12.25 -5.47 17.66
C LYS A 587 -13.21 -5.80 16.54
N SER A 588 -12.94 -6.87 15.81
CA SER A 588 -13.82 -7.31 14.71
C SER A 588 -14.46 -8.67 14.98
N THR A 589 -15.62 -8.88 14.35
CA THR A 589 -16.23 -10.19 14.17
C THR A 589 -16.62 -10.33 12.71
N ASN A 590 -16.13 -11.38 12.08
CA ASN A 590 -16.26 -11.61 10.66
C ASN A 590 -17.03 -12.90 10.40
N PHE A 591 -17.95 -12.86 9.43
CA PHE A 591 -18.69 -14.00 8.92
C PHE A 591 -18.50 -14.06 7.41
N ASN A 592 -18.23 -15.24 6.89
CA ASN A 592 -18.13 -15.51 5.45
C ASN A 592 -18.91 -16.78 5.10
N LEU A 593 -19.63 -16.75 3.96
CA LEU A 593 -20.32 -17.90 3.38
C LEU A 593 -20.09 -17.89 1.87
N GLY A 594 -19.49 -18.95 1.35
CA GLY A 594 -19.09 -19.03 -0.05
C GLY A 594 -19.61 -20.26 -0.77
N LEU A 595 -19.85 -20.08 -2.07
CA LEU A 595 -20.20 -21.11 -3.02
C LEU A 595 -19.10 -21.19 -4.08
N VAL A 596 -18.53 -22.38 -4.29
CA VAL A 596 -17.50 -22.63 -5.32
C VAL A 596 -18.07 -23.59 -6.36
N LEU A 597 -18.08 -23.15 -7.61
CA LEU A 597 -18.63 -23.86 -8.76
C LEU A 597 -17.53 -24.13 -9.78
N THR A 598 -17.33 -25.38 -10.15
CA THR A 598 -16.42 -25.82 -11.20
C THR A 598 -17.17 -26.76 -12.16
N PRO A 599 -18.15 -26.23 -12.94
CA PRO A 599 -19.00 -27.05 -13.78
C PRO A 599 -18.23 -27.81 -14.84
N THR A 600 -17.15 -27.23 -15.35
CA THR A 600 -16.21 -27.83 -16.29
C THR A 600 -14.77 -27.59 -15.78
N ARG A 601 -13.79 -28.19 -16.44
CA ARG A 601 -12.36 -27.94 -16.12
C ARG A 601 -11.92 -26.52 -16.46
N ASP A 602 -12.63 -25.86 -17.37
CA ASP A 602 -12.27 -24.58 -17.95
C ASP A 602 -13.07 -23.42 -17.34
N LEU A 603 -14.10 -23.68 -16.52
CA LEU A 603 -14.96 -22.68 -15.90
C LEU A 603 -14.93 -22.83 -14.38
N ASN A 604 -14.47 -21.77 -13.71
CA ASN A 604 -14.48 -21.65 -12.27
C ASN A 604 -15.25 -20.40 -11.85
N LEU A 605 -16.11 -20.51 -10.85
CA LEU A 605 -16.85 -19.42 -10.27
C LEU A 605 -16.80 -19.54 -8.74
N ALA A 606 -16.63 -18.43 -8.06
CA ALA A 606 -16.78 -18.34 -6.61
C ALA A 606 -17.66 -17.16 -6.24
N ILE A 607 -18.55 -17.36 -5.30
CA ILE A 607 -19.46 -16.34 -4.77
C ILE A 607 -19.33 -16.39 -3.26
N ASP A 608 -18.88 -15.29 -2.65
CA ASP A 608 -18.61 -15.19 -1.22
C ASP A 608 -19.38 -14.00 -0.63
N ALA A 609 -20.32 -14.27 0.27
CA ALA A 609 -21.02 -13.25 1.05
C ALA A 609 -20.30 -13.06 2.38
N TYR A 610 -20.13 -11.83 2.81
CA TYR A 610 -19.41 -11.52 4.04
C TYR A 610 -20.10 -10.45 4.88
N GLN A 611 -19.85 -10.48 6.19
CA GLN A 611 -20.16 -9.43 7.13
C GLN A 611 -18.98 -9.22 8.05
N ILE A 612 -18.56 -7.96 8.23
CA ILE A 612 -17.48 -7.52 9.11
C ILE A 612 -18.05 -6.47 10.07
N ASP A 613 -18.12 -6.82 11.35
CA ASP A 613 -18.50 -5.90 12.42
C ASP A 613 -17.23 -5.42 13.13
N ILE A 614 -16.97 -4.10 13.15
CA ILE A 614 -15.85 -3.50 13.86
C ILE A 614 -16.40 -2.65 15.00
N ARG A 615 -15.96 -2.92 16.22
CA ARG A 615 -16.26 -2.14 17.44
C ARG A 615 -15.04 -1.31 17.82
N ASP A 616 -15.32 -0.16 18.46
CA ASP A 616 -14.31 0.77 18.94
C ASP A 616 -13.36 1.23 17.81
N ARG A 617 -13.91 1.43 16.60
CA ARG A 617 -13.13 1.85 15.42
C ARG A 617 -12.47 3.20 15.69
N ILE A 618 -11.17 3.28 15.40
CA ILE A 618 -10.38 4.50 15.53
C ILE A 618 -10.66 5.37 14.32
N VAL A 619 -10.99 6.61 14.61
CA VAL A 619 -11.31 7.65 13.61
C VAL A 619 -10.80 8.98 14.13
N GLU A 620 -10.52 9.91 13.21
CA GLU A 620 -10.31 11.29 13.62
C GLU A 620 -11.64 11.90 14.06
N GLY A 621 -11.67 12.55 15.21
CA GLY A 621 -12.90 13.09 15.79
C GLY A 621 -12.60 14.07 16.91
N GLY A 622 -13.61 14.36 17.74
CA GLY A 622 -13.43 15.20 18.91
C GLY A 622 -13.03 16.65 18.59
N THR A 623 -13.44 17.19 17.45
CA THR A 623 -12.99 18.49 16.92
C THR A 623 -13.41 19.65 17.85
N ALA A 624 -12.43 20.43 18.28
CA ALA A 624 -12.61 21.74 18.92
C ALA A 624 -12.37 22.85 17.89
N SER A 625 -12.97 24.03 18.09
CA SER A 625 -12.80 25.19 17.18
C SER A 625 -12.50 26.46 17.97
N GLY A 626 -11.99 27.46 17.29
CA GLY A 626 -11.78 28.79 17.83
C GLY A 626 -10.68 28.85 18.90
N THR A 627 -10.91 29.59 19.98
CA THR A 627 -9.93 29.83 21.04
C THR A 627 -9.51 28.56 21.77
N ALA A 628 -10.42 27.56 21.89
CA ALA A 628 -10.11 26.27 22.50
C ALA A 628 -9.11 25.48 21.64
N ALA A 629 -9.32 25.45 20.31
CA ALA A 629 -8.40 24.86 19.38
C ALA A 629 -7.02 25.53 19.42
N ILE A 630 -6.98 26.88 19.36
CA ILE A 630 -5.73 27.63 19.44
C ILE A 630 -4.98 27.30 20.72
N ALA A 631 -5.65 27.29 21.88
CA ALA A 631 -5.02 26.97 23.16
C ALA A 631 -4.43 25.55 23.17
N ALA A 632 -5.13 24.58 22.63
CA ALA A 632 -4.66 23.19 22.53
C ALA A 632 -3.46 23.07 21.58
N LEU A 633 -3.50 23.72 20.41
CA LEU A 633 -2.39 23.74 19.46
C LEU A 633 -1.15 24.41 20.05
N GLN A 634 -1.32 25.54 20.73
CA GLN A 634 -0.20 26.20 21.43
C GLN A 634 0.40 25.34 22.55
N ALA A 635 -0.45 24.62 23.30
CA ALA A 635 0.02 23.66 24.31
C ALA A 635 0.81 22.48 23.70
N ALA A 636 0.54 22.14 22.44
CA ALA A 636 1.33 21.19 21.67
C ALA A 636 2.59 21.80 21.01
N GLY A 637 2.84 23.11 21.21
CA GLY A 637 3.96 23.82 20.60
C GLY A 637 3.77 24.15 19.12
N LEU A 638 2.53 24.06 18.63
CA LEU A 638 2.21 24.39 17.25
C LEU A 638 1.89 25.88 17.12
N SER A 639 2.35 26.47 16.02
CA SER A 639 2.10 27.88 15.69
C SER A 639 0.95 27.98 14.69
N VAL A 640 0.00 28.88 14.99
CA VAL A 640 -1.06 29.25 14.06
C VAL A 640 -0.77 30.66 13.57
N PRO A 641 -0.69 30.92 12.26
CA PRO A 641 -0.46 32.26 11.73
C PRO A 641 -1.54 33.24 12.18
N GLY A 642 -1.16 34.45 12.63
CA GLY A 642 -2.09 35.47 13.07
C GLY A 642 -3.00 36.02 11.98
N SER A 643 -2.72 35.71 10.72
CA SER A 643 -3.59 36.03 9.57
C SER A 643 -4.84 35.14 9.48
N VAL A 644 -4.85 34.00 10.15
CA VAL A 644 -5.99 33.07 10.17
C VAL A 644 -6.98 33.53 11.26
N PRO A 645 -8.24 33.81 10.94
CA PRO A 645 -9.25 34.15 11.94
C PRO A 645 -9.43 33.03 12.95
N ALA A 646 -9.55 33.37 14.24
CA ALA A 646 -9.73 32.36 15.28
C ALA A 646 -10.92 31.42 15.03
N SER A 647 -12.00 31.91 14.43
CA SER A 647 -13.18 31.12 14.06
C SER A 647 -12.90 30.06 12.99
N SER A 648 -11.80 30.20 12.25
CA SER A 648 -11.37 29.26 11.19
C SER A 648 -10.22 28.34 11.64
N VAL A 649 -9.93 28.30 12.95
CA VAL A 649 -8.97 27.37 13.54
C VAL A 649 -9.70 26.21 14.18
N SER A 650 -9.29 24.98 13.84
CA SER A 650 -9.79 23.75 14.46
C SER A 650 -8.64 22.87 14.94
N ALA A 651 -8.94 22.02 15.92
CA ALA A 651 -8.05 20.97 16.40
C ALA A 651 -8.84 19.70 16.64
N SER A 652 -8.28 18.57 16.25
CA SER A 652 -8.86 17.23 16.35
C SER A 652 -7.85 16.24 16.92
N TYR A 653 -8.29 15.03 17.19
CA TYR A 653 -7.46 13.92 17.67
C TYR A 653 -8.10 12.58 17.28
N PHE A 654 -7.30 11.50 17.22
CA PHE A 654 -7.83 10.15 17.01
C PHE A 654 -8.55 9.63 18.27
N THR A 655 -9.68 8.97 18.05
CA THR A 655 -10.54 8.45 19.12
C THR A 655 -11.24 7.17 18.67
N ASN A 656 -11.62 6.29 19.62
CA ASN A 656 -12.50 5.14 19.35
C ASN A 656 -13.95 5.62 19.16
N GLY A 657 -14.19 6.36 18.08
CA GLY A 657 -15.38 7.18 17.85
C GLY A 657 -16.55 6.48 17.18
N ALA A 658 -16.39 5.25 16.66
CA ALA A 658 -17.43 4.57 15.90
C ALA A 658 -17.45 3.05 16.08
N ASP A 659 -18.64 2.45 15.93
CA ASP A 659 -18.77 1.04 15.55
C ASP A 659 -19.32 0.97 14.13
N THR A 660 -18.80 0.08 13.32
CA THR A 660 -19.21 -0.05 11.92
C THR A 660 -19.57 -1.48 11.57
N ARG A 661 -20.48 -1.62 10.60
CA ARG A 661 -20.83 -2.90 9.99
C ARG A 661 -20.68 -2.81 8.48
N THR A 662 -19.83 -3.65 7.92
CA THR A 662 -19.67 -3.81 6.47
C THR A 662 -20.26 -5.13 6.04
N ARG A 663 -21.10 -5.13 5.01
CA ARG A 663 -21.67 -6.31 4.37
C ARG A 663 -21.41 -6.27 2.89
N GLY A 664 -21.14 -7.43 2.32
CA GLY A 664 -20.89 -7.47 0.88
C GLY A 664 -20.99 -8.84 0.28
N LEU A 665 -20.82 -8.84 -1.04
CA LEU A 665 -20.80 -10.03 -1.89
C LEU A 665 -19.66 -9.87 -2.89
N ASP A 666 -18.78 -10.85 -2.94
CA ASP A 666 -17.77 -11.00 -3.97
C ASP A 666 -18.16 -12.11 -4.92
N LEU A 667 -18.05 -11.87 -6.23
CA LEU A 667 -18.11 -12.90 -7.24
C LEU A 667 -16.84 -12.83 -8.08
N THR A 668 -16.16 -13.96 -8.22
CA THR A 668 -15.01 -14.11 -9.10
C THR A 668 -15.24 -15.26 -10.06
N GLY A 669 -14.82 -15.09 -11.29
CA GLY A 669 -14.99 -16.09 -12.33
C GLY A 669 -13.83 -16.11 -13.31
N THR A 670 -13.44 -17.30 -13.75
CA THR A 670 -12.49 -17.48 -14.85
C THR A 670 -13.01 -18.53 -15.80
N TRP A 671 -12.89 -18.25 -17.09
CA TRP A 671 -13.34 -19.17 -18.14
C TRP A 671 -12.35 -19.18 -19.29
N HIS A 672 -11.89 -20.37 -19.63
CA HIS A 672 -11.03 -20.59 -20.79
C HIS A 672 -11.88 -21.13 -21.96
N THR A 673 -11.77 -20.48 -23.13
CA THR A 673 -12.49 -20.89 -24.34
C THR A 673 -11.56 -20.99 -25.54
N GLY A 674 -11.62 -22.08 -26.25
CA GLY A 674 -10.88 -22.30 -27.50
C GLY A 674 -11.79 -22.09 -28.73
N PHE A 675 -11.30 -21.30 -29.68
CA PHE A 675 -11.98 -21.01 -30.95
C PHE A 675 -11.25 -21.64 -32.14
N GLY A 676 -10.57 -22.76 -31.93
CA GLY A 676 -9.84 -23.48 -32.98
C GLY A 676 -8.77 -22.59 -33.66
N ALA A 677 -8.86 -22.45 -34.96
CA ALA A 677 -7.90 -21.63 -35.73
C ALA A 677 -7.94 -20.13 -35.44
N TYR A 678 -8.96 -19.66 -34.73
CA TYR A 678 -9.08 -18.24 -34.31
C TYR A 678 -8.42 -17.93 -32.98
N GLY A 679 -7.80 -18.92 -32.35
CA GLY A 679 -7.09 -18.75 -31.08
C GLY A 679 -7.93 -19.15 -29.88
N GLN A 680 -7.55 -18.64 -28.72
CA GLN A 680 -8.20 -18.90 -27.43
C GLN A 680 -8.44 -17.61 -26.69
N VAL A 681 -9.43 -17.59 -25.80
CA VAL A 681 -9.72 -16.47 -24.92
C VAL A 681 -9.79 -16.95 -23.48
N ASP A 682 -9.05 -16.24 -22.63
CA ASP A 682 -9.12 -16.37 -21.19
C ASP A 682 -9.96 -15.22 -20.66
N TRP A 683 -11.17 -15.55 -20.16
CA TRP A 683 -12.10 -14.58 -19.61
C TRP A 683 -11.92 -14.47 -18.10
N ASP A 684 -12.05 -13.26 -17.57
CA ASP A 684 -12.10 -12.97 -16.15
C ASP A 684 -13.31 -12.09 -15.81
N LEU A 685 -13.90 -12.39 -14.65
CA LEU A 685 -15.01 -11.67 -14.07
C LEU A 685 -14.73 -11.42 -12.61
N GLY A 686 -14.83 -10.17 -12.21
CA GLY A 686 -14.73 -9.75 -10.83
C GLY A 686 -15.90 -8.82 -10.48
N VAL A 687 -16.65 -9.13 -9.42
CA VAL A 687 -17.73 -8.27 -8.92
C VAL A 687 -17.59 -8.14 -7.42
N ASN A 688 -17.65 -6.92 -6.92
CA ASN A 688 -17.79 -6.63 -5.49
C ASN A 688 -19.01 -5.74 -5.28
N PHE A 689 -19.84 -6.12 -4.33
CA PHE A 689 -20.86 -5.27 -3.72
C PHE A 689 -20.55 -5.12 -2.25
N ASN A 690 -20.47 -3.91 -1.74
CA ASN A 690 -20.29 -3.67 -0.32
C ASN A 690 -21.14 -2.49 0.18
N THR A 691 -21.46 -2.51 1.45
CA THR A 691 -22.10 -1.41 2.15
C THR A 691 -21.62 -1.38 3.58
N THR A 692 -21.08 -0.24 3.99
CA THR A 692 -20.70 0.04 5.36
C THR A 692 -21.75 0.95 6.00
N SER A 693 -22.07 0.69 7.26
CA SER A 693 -22.94 1.51 8.09
C SER A 693 -22.26 1.78 9.43
N VAL A 694 -22.38 3.00 9.94
CA VAL A 694 -22.03 3.33 11.33
C VAL A 694 -23.19 2.86 12.20
N THR A 695 -22.91 1.91 13.08
CA THR A 695 -23.91 1.31 13.98
C THR A 695 -23.95 2.01 15.33
N ARG A 696 -22.85 2.66 15.73
CA ARG A 696 -22.72 3.55 16.88
C ARG A 696 -21.76 4.70 16.52
N ALA A 697 -22.15 5.92 16.78
CA ALA A 697 -21.25 7.07 16.80
C ALA A 697 -21.01 7.49 18.24
N GLY A 698 -19.77 7.80 18.57
CA GLY A 698 -19.36 8.29 19.87
C GLY A 698 -19.81 9.74 20.10
N THR A 699 -19.81 10.15 21.37
CA THR A 699 -20.03 11.53 21.77
C THR A 699 -18.87 12.02 22.63
N THR A 700 -18.56 13.31 22.52
CA THR A 700 -17.60 13.98 23.41
C THR A 700 -18.15 14.05 24.83
N ALA A 701 -17.33 14.45 25.81
CA ALA A 701 -17.76 14.66 27.19
C ALA A 701 -18.85 15.73 27.31
N SER A 702 -18.94 16.68 26.36
CA SER A 702 -20.00 17.68 26.28
C SER A 702 -21.31 17.18 25.65
N GLY A 703 -21.33 15.91 25.17
CA GLY A 703 -22.48 15.32 24.49
C GLY A 703 -22.54 15.62 22.98
N ALA A 704 -21.59 16.34 22.41
CA ALA A 704 -21.53 16.58 20.98
C ALA A 704 -21.09 15.31 20.21
N PRO A 705 -21.57 15.07 18.98
CA PRO A 705 -21.09 13.96 18.17
C PRO A 705 -19.57 14.04 17.96
N GLN A 706 -18.87 12.91 18.06
CA GLN A 706 -17.45 12.82 17.71
C GLN A 706 -17.21 12.84 16.21
N LEU A 707 -18.20 12.43 15.41
CA LEU A 707 -18.15 12.44 13.96
C LEU A 707 -19.21 13.37 13.40
N ASN A 708 -18.83 14.21 12.46
CA ASN A 708 -19.76 15.01 11.67
C ASN A 708 -20.31 14.21 10.46
N ALA A 709 -21.19 14.80 9.67
CA ALA A 709 -21.81 14.15 8.53
C ALA A 709 -20.79 13.78 7.44
N GLN A 710 -19.77 14.59 7.22
CA GLN A 710 -18.71 14.38 6.25
C GLN A 710 -17.87 13.14 6.64
N GLN A 711 -17.43 13.07 7.89
CA GLN A 711 -16.66 11.92 8.41
C GLN A 711 -17.47 10.62 8.37
N ILE A 712 -18.79 10.68 8.65
CA ILE A 712 -19.67 9.53 8.46
C ILE A 712 -19.77 9.13 6.98
N ALA A 713 -19.82 10.08 6.06
CA ALA A 713 -19.85 9.81 4.63
C ALA A 713 -18.56 9.13 4.17
N TRP A 714 -17.38 9.53 4.64
CA TRP A 714 -16.10 8.87 4.34
C TRP A 714 -16.12 7.38 4.71
N LEU A 715 -16.71 7.05 5.86
CA LEU A 715 -16.81 5.67 6.32
C LEU A 715 -17.88 4.84 5.58
N THR A 716 -18.87 5.46 4.93
CA THR A 716 -20.07 4.75 4.49
C THR A 716 -20.43 4.90 3.01
N THR A 717 -20.24 6.07 2.42
CA THR A 717 -20.75 6.40 1.09
C THR A 717 -19.72 6.96 0.12
N SER A 718 -18.53 7.31 0.59
CA SER A 718 -17.45 7.84 -0.24
C SER A 718 -16.72 6.78 -1.06
N THR A 719 -16.93 5.50 -0.77
CA THR A 719 -16.42 4.39 -1.59
C THR A 719 -17.53 3.79 -2.47
N PRO A 720 -17.21 3.35 -3.70
CA PRO A 720 -18.19 2.72 -4.57
C PRO A 720 -18.82 1.48 -3.93
N LYS A 721 -20.14 1.46 -3.80
CA LYS A 721 -20.88 0.30 -3.25
C LYS A 721 -20.88 -0.92 -4.16
N ASN A 722 -20.47 -0.77 -5.39
CA ASN A 722 -20.29 -1.88 -6.30
C ASN A 722 -19.20 -1.57 -7.32
N ARG A 723 -18.47 -2.61 -7.67
CA ARG A 723 -17.48 -2.58 -8.72
C ARG A 723 -17.56 -3.86 -9.52
N VAL A 724 -17.54 -3.72 -10.85
CA VAL A 724 -17.60 -4.85 -11.78
C VAL A 724 -16.44 -4.73 -12.75
N ILE A 725 -15.66 -5.78 -12.88
CA ILE A 725 -14.56 -5.93 -13.83
C ILE A 725 -14.94 -7.11 -14.74
N VAL A 726 -14.97 -6.87 -16.03
CA VAL A 726 -15.12 -7.92 -17.04
C VAL A 726 -13.93 -7.82 -17.95
N GLY A 727 -13.17 -8.89 -18.08
CA GLY A 727 -11.97 -8.91 -18.86
C GLY A 727 -11.87 -10.13 -19.77
N GLY A 728 -10.93 -10.02 -20.71
CA GLY A 728 -10.58 -11.14 -21.57
C GLY A 728 -9.25 -10.90 -22.25
N THR A 729 -8.44 -11.96 -22.32
CA THR A 729 -7.19 -11.96 -23.07
C THR A 729 -7.31 -12.98 -24.20
N TRP A 730 -7.35 -12.47 -25.42
CA TRP A 730 -7.30 -13.29 -26.62
C TRP A 730 -5.85 -13.60 -27.00
N HIS A 731 -5.56 -14.85 -27.31
CA HIS A 731 -4.24 -15.33 -27.74
C HIS A 731 -4.35 -16.05 -29.08
N ARG A 732 -3.49 -15.66 -30.01
CA ARG A 732 -3.30 -16.36 -31.26
C ARG A 732 -1.87 -16.19 -31.79
N ASP A 733 -1.16 -17.27 -31.97
CA ASP A 733 0.23 -17.28 -32.46
C ASP A 733 1.14 -16.34 -31.64
N LYS A 734 1.57 -15.24 -32.24
CA LYS A 734 2.42 -14.23 -31.63
C LYS A 734 1.64 -13.05 -31.01
N TRP A 735 0.34 -13.04 -31.18
CA TRP A 735 -0.51 -11.94 -30.73
C TRP A 735 -1.21 -12.27 -29.41
N ALA A 736 -1.29 -11.28 -28.56
CA ALA A 736 -2.23 -11.27 -27.46
C ALA A 736 -2.92 -9.91 -27.39
N VAL A 737 -4.22 -9.92 -27.14
CA VAL A 737 -5.03 -8.71 -26.95
C VAL A 737 -5.80 -8.86 -25.66
N THR A 738 -5.53 -7.95 -24.72
CA THR A 738 -6.22 -7.89 -23.43
C THR A 738 -7.16 -6.69 -23.41
N ILE A 739 -8.40 -6.91 -23.00
CA ILE A 739 -9.39 -5.85 -22.81
C ILE A 739 -10.04 -6.06 -21.45
N HIS A 740 -10.12 -4.99 -20.66
CA HIS A 740 -10.87 -4.96 -19.40
C HIS A 740 -11.83 -3.78 -19.42
N GLU A 741 -13.09 -4.07 -19.10
CA GLU A 741 -14.11 -3.07 -18.83
C GLU A 741 -14.36 -3.03 -17.33
N THR A 742 -14.20 -1.88 -16.70
CA THR A 742 -14.47 -1.68 -15.28
C THR A 742 -15.60 -0.69 -15.09
N ARG A 743 -16.66 -1.14 -14.41
CA ARG A 743 -17.72 -0.26 -13.90
C ARG A 743 -17.46 0.07 -12.45
N PHE A 744 -17.39 1.35 -12.12
CA PHE A 744 -17.38 1.88 -10.77
C PHE A 744 -18.77 2.39 -10.42
N GLY A 745 -19.33 1.94 -9.30
CA GLY A 745 -20.62 2.41 -8.78
C GLY A 745 -20.54 3.89 -8.37
N PRO A 746 -21.70 4.52 -8.20
CA PRO A 746 -21.75 5.91 -7.71
C PRO A 746 -21.32 5.98 -6.25
N THR A 747 -20.76 7.14 -5.87
CA THR A 747 -20.46 7.51 -4.48
C THR A 747 -21.26 8.73 -4.07
N THR A 748 -21.29 9.02 -2.78
CA THR A 748 -21.91 10.25 -2.24
C THR A 748 -20.98 10.75 -1.13
N SER A 749 -20.62 12.02 -1.22
CA SER A 749 -19.86 12.75 -0.23
C SER A 749 -20.66 13.91 0.36
N GLU A 750 -20.18 14.42 1.47
CA GLU A 750 -20.65 15.63 2.13
C GLU A 750 -19.50 16.63 2.06
N GLU A 751 -19.59 17.57 1.10
CA GLU A 751 -18.52 18.51 0.77
C GLU A 751 -18.57 19.75 1.65
N THR A 752 -17.41 20.31 1.96
CA THR A 752 -17.32 21.62 2.62
C THR A 752 -17.71 22.72 1.63
N TYR A 753 -18.63 23.60 2.04
CA TYR A 753 -18.89 24.83 1.29
C TYR A 753 -17.67 25.75 1.32
N ILE A 754 -17.23 26.19 0.16
CA ILE A 754 -16.11 27.13 0.03
C ILE A 754 -16.59 28.58 -0.09
N VAL A 755 -17.77 28.78 -0.68
CA VAL A 755 -18.38 30.09 -0.84
C VAL A 755 -19.81 30.09 -0.31
N GLY A 756 -20.38 31.31 -0.11
CA GLY A 756 -21.74 31.49 0.36
C GLY A 756 -21.87 31.53 1.89
N PRO A 757 -23.11 31.54 2.41
CA PRO A 757 -23.37 31.73 3.85
C PRO A 757 -22.89 30.57 4.74
N ASN A 758 -22.68 29.39 4.16
CA ASN A 758 -22.20 28.21 4.87
C ASN A 758 -20.71 27.93 4.65
N ALA A 759 -19.96 28.88 4.06
CA ALA A 759 -18.53 28.67 3.77
C ALA A 759 -17.76 28.25 5.02
N PHE A 760 -16.97 27.17 4.88
CA PHE A 760 -16.18 26.54 5.94
C PHE A 760 -16.98 26.07 7.16
N SER A 761 -18.28 25.81 7.01
CA SER A 761 -19.10 25.23 8.07
C SER A 761 -18.63 23.81 8.41
N THR A 762 -18.55 23.50 9.71
CA THR A 762 -18.24 22.16 10.23
C THR A 762 -19.50 21.33 10.50
N THR A 763 -20.68 21.91 10.28
CA THR A 763 -21.99 21.30 10.58
C THR A 763 -22.94 21.27 9.39
N GLN A 764 -22.72 22.13 8.40
CA GLN A 764 -23.49 22.20 7.16
C GLN A 764 -22.60 21.84 5.99
N PHE A 765 -22.97 20.80 5.28
CA PHE A 765 -22.22 20.26 4.16
C PHE A 765 -23.08 20.24 2.90
N LEU A 766 -22.42 20.31 1.75
CA LEU A 766 -23.02 20.16 0.45
C LEU A 766 -23.02 18.67 0.06
N ARG A 767 -24.19 18.08 -0.01
CA ARG A 767 -24.30 16.70 -0.46
C ARG A 767 -24.05 16.59 -1.96
N PHE A 768 -22.97 15.90 -2.31
CA PHE A 768 -22.56 15.69 -3.70
C PHE A 768 -22.61 14.23 -4.09
N ARG A 769 -23.03 13.94 -5.31
CA ARG A 769 -23.08 12.58 -5.86
C ARG A 769 -22.18 12.45 -7.07
N ASN A 770 -21.12 11.67 -6.94
CA ASN A 770 -20.34 11.19 -8.07
C ASN A 770 -21.14 10.12 -8.83
N ALA A 771 -21.35 10.32 -10.12
CA ALA A 771 -22.04 9.36 -10.98
C ALA A 771 -21.21 8.09 -11.18
N ALA A 772 -21.87 6.98 -11.48
CA ALA A 772 -21.17 5.77 -11.90
C ALA A 772 -20.31 6.04 -13.14
N LYS A 773 -19.12 5.45 -13.18
CA LYS A 773 -18.16 5.59 -14.28
C LYS A 773 -17.78 4.23 -14.86
N TYR A 774 -17.40 4.25 -16.12
CA TYR A 774 -16.93 3.09 -16.87
C TYR A 774 -15.56 3.42 -17.45
N THR A 775 -14.62 2.50 -17.35
CA THR A 775 -13.29 2.63 -17.95
C THR A 775 -12.95 1.38 -18.73
N THR A 776 -12.49 1.56 -19.96
CA THR A 776 -12.01 0.50 -20.83
C THR A 776 -10.50 0.56 -20.91
N ASP A 777 -9.83 -0.52 -20.56
CA ASP A 777 -8.38 -0.66 -20.69
C ASP A 777 -8.09 -1.67 -21.81
N ILE A 778 -7.09 -1.38 -22.65
CA ILE A 778 -6.68 -2.25 -23.75
C ILE A 778 -5.17 -2.37 -23.82
N GLU A 779 -4.66 -3.58 -24.06
CA GLU A 779 -3.26 -3.81 -24.45
C GLU A 779 -3.21 -4.76 -25.65
N VAL A 780 -2.43 -4.40 -26.66
CA VAL A 780 -2.08 -5.25 -27.80
C VAL A 780 -0.61 -5.59 -27.69
N ARG A 781 -0.31 -6.88 -27.52
CA ARG A 781 1.05 -7.42 -27.42
C ARG A 781 1.40 -8.26 -28.66
N TYR A 782 2.64 -8.13 -29.11
CA TYR A 782 3.20 -8.93 -30.18
C TYR A 782 4.56 -9.50 -29.78
N ASP A 783 4.72 -10.81 -29.88
CA ASP A 783 5.95 -11.53 -29.61
C ASP A 783 6.82 -11.52 -30.89
N LEU A 784 7.70 -10.50 -31.03
CA LEU A 784 8.64 -10.37 -32.15
C LEU A 784 9.49 -11.63 -32.28
N THR A 785 10.05 -12.09 -31.17
CA THR A 785 10.77 -13.36 -31.02
C THR A 785 10.33 -14.03 -29.71
N LYS A 786 10.81 -15.25 -29.43
CA LYS A 786 10.60 -15.92 -28.14
C LYS A 786 11.15 -15.13 -26.94
N ARG A 787 12.03 -14.15 -27.19
CA ARG A 787 12.71 -13.36 -26.14
C ARG A 787 12.29 -11.90 -26.13
N PHE A 788 11.79 -11.38 -27.22
CA PHE A 788 11.51 -9.96 -27.39
C PHE A 788 10.02 -9.72 -27.65
N GLN A 789 9.39 -8.94 -26.79
CA GLN A 789 7.97 -8.59 -26.83
C GLN A 789 7.81 -7.08 -26.92
N VAL A 790 6.81 -6.65 -27.66
CA VAL A 790 6.36 -5.26 -27.76
C VAL A 790 4.90 -5.21 -27.40
N ALA A 791 4.48 -4.23 -26.62
CA ALA A 791 3.08 -3.97 -26.34
C ALA A 791 2.77 -2.49 -26.48
N LEU A 792 1.56 -2.20 -26.95
CA LEU A 792 0.95 -0.88 -26.97
C LEU A 792 -0.35 -0.97 -26.20
N GLY A 793 -0.59 -0.03 -25.31
CA GLY A 793 -1.79 -0.04 -24.50
C GLY A 793 -2.37 1.34 -24.24
N ALA A 794 -3.61 1.35 -23.85
CA ALA A 794 -4.31 2.51 -23.35
C ALA A 794 -5.12 2.12 -22.10
N ILE A 795 -5.02 2.95 -21.09
CA ILE A 795 -5.75 2.88 -19.85
C ILE A 795 -6.83 3.94 -19.91
N ASN A 796 -8.08 3.58 -19.55
CA ASN A 796 -9.23 4.48 -19.68
C ASN A 796 -9.30 5.05 -21.11
N LEU A 797 -9.37 4.15 -22.08
CA LEU A 797 -9.31 4.41 -23.53
C LEU A 797 -10.25 5.56 -23.98
N PHE A 798 -11.39 5.71 -23.33
CA PHE A 798 -12.40 6.71 -23.69
C PHE A 798 -12.34 8.00 -22.86
N ASP A 799 -11.24 8.22 -22.13
CA ASP A 799 -10.98 9.45 -21.38
C ASP A 799 -12.08 9.79 -20.34
N ALA A 800 -12.68 8.78 -19.72
CA ALA A 800 -13.68 9.00 -18.70
C ALA A 800 -13.07 9.78 -17.51
N LYS A 801 -13.83 10.76 -16.98
CA LYS A 801 -13.42 11.58 -15.83
C LYS A 801 -14.47 11.52 -14.72
N PRO A 802 -14.10 11.83 -13.45
CA PRO A 802 -15.06 11.92 -12.35
C PRO A 802 -16.17 12.94 -12.64
N SER A 803 -17.16 13.03 -11.77
CA SER A 803 -18.12 14.11 -11.78
C SER A 803 -17.48 15.37 -11.19
N GLU A 804 -17.69 16.53 -11.81
CA GLU A 804 -17.17 17.79 -11.30
C GLU A 804 -17.98 18.26 -10.10
N LEU A 805 -17.28 18.76 -9.09
CA LEU A 805 -17.88 19.42 -7.93
C LEU A 805 -18.68 20.66 -8.37
N PRO A 806 -19.79 20.98 -7.70
CA PRO A 806 -20.44 22.25 -7.88
C PRO A 806 -19.54 23.41 -7.40
N TYR A 807 -19.73 24.59 -7.98
CA TYR A 807 -18.89 25.77 -7.72
C TYR A 807 -18.76 26.10 -6.23
N GLU A 808 -19.83 25.89 -5.46
CA GLU A 808 -19.86 26.15 -4.02
C GLU A 808 -18.89 25.28 -3.20
N ALA A 809 -18.39 24.17 -3.79
CA ALA A 809 -17.42 23.26 -3.15
C ALA A 809 -16.04 23.31 -3.82
N GLN A 810 -15.83 24.13 -4.85
CA GLN A 810 -14.54 24.25 -5.54
C GLN A 810 -13.62 25.23 -4.80
N LEU A 811 -12.54 24.74 -4.24
CA LEU A 811 -11.48 25.55 -3.64
C LEU A 811 -10.35 25.72 -4.65
N GLU A 812 -9.97 26.97 -4.96
CA GLU A 812 -8.83 27.28 -5.81
C GLU A 812 -8.80 26.51 -7.15
N GLY A 813 -9.96 26.28 -7.74
CA GLY A 813 -10.08 25.59 -9.02
C GLY A 813 -10.06 24.08 -8.94
N ILE A 814 -10.05 23.45 -7.75
CA ILE A 814 -10.20 21.99 -7.57
C ILE A 814 -11.58 21.61 -8.09
N ARG A 815 -11.60 20.72 -9.08
CA ARG A 815 -12.82 20.35 -9.81
C ARG A 815 -13.44 19.05 -9.37
N TYR A 816 -12.67 18.16 -8.75
CA TYR A 816 -13.11 16.82 -8.43
C TYR A 816 -13.00 16.52 -6.93
N ASP A 817 -13.88 15.67 -6.47
CA ASP A 817 -13.91 15.22 -5.09
C ASP A 817 -12.70 14.31 -4.80
N SER A 818 -11.80 14.74 -3.93
CA SER A 818 -10.58 14.01 -3.59
C SER A 818 -10.84 12.73 -2.78
N ALA A 819 -11.89 12.69 -1.99
CA ALA A 819 -12.19 11.58 -1.09
C ALA A 819 -13.09 10.50 -1.73
N ALA A 820 -13.99 10.91 -2.66
CA ALA A 820 -15.03 10.00 -3.14
C ALA A 820 -15.11 9.91 -4.67
N ALA A 821 -14.17 10.50 -5.42
CA ALA A 821 -14.10 10.29 -6.86
C ALA A 821 -13.89 8.79 -7.16
N THR A 822 -14.74 8.24 -8.01
CA THR A 822 -14.73 6.79 -8.30
C THR A 822 -13.57 6.36 -9.17
N ILE A 823 -13.02 7.30 -9.96
CA ILE A 823 -11.86 7.13 -10.84
C ILE A 823 -10.93 8.34 -10.69
N GLY A 824 -9.66 8.20 -11.04
CA GLY A 824 -8.72 9.32 -10.99
C GLY A 824 -9.06 10.43 -12.01
N ALA A 825 -8.66 11.66 -11.70
CA ALA A 825 -8.92 12.86 -12.50
C ALA A 825 -8.16 12.90 -13.84
N ASN A 826 -7.10 12.09 -13.99
CA ASN A 826 -6.18 12.21 -15.14
C ASN A 826 -6.76 11.84 -16.49
N GLY A 827 -7.87 11.08 -16.51
CA GLY A 827 -8.47 10.61 -17.76
C GLY A 827 -7.67 9.48 -18.42
N GLY A 828 -7.62 9.50 -19.74
CA GLY A 828 -6.94 8.49 -20.55
C GLY A 828 -5.42 8.58 -20.49
N PHE A 829 -4.75 7.41 -20.56
CA PHE A 829 -3.29 7.27 -20.56
C PHE A 829 -2.89 6.23 -21.62
N TYR A 830 -1.93 6.54 -22.46
CA TYR A 830 -1.37 5.59 -23.44
C TYR A 830 0.08 5.27 -23.12
N TYR A 831 0.50 4.05 -23.47
CA TYR A 831 1.86 3.59 -23.21
C TYR A 831 2.38 2.62 -24.27
N ALA A 832 3.70 2.53 -24.37
CA ALA A 832 4.42 1.51 -25.10
C ALA A 832 5.33 0.76 -24.13
N ARG A 833 5.39 -0.58 -24.26
CA ARG A 833 6.18 -1.45 -23.41
C ARG A 833 7.04 -2.38 -24.27
N LEU A 834 8.30 -2.51 -23.87
CA LEU A 834 9.28 -3.39 -24.47
C LEU A 834 9.79 -4.35 -23.40
N ARG A 835 9.87 -5.64 -23.72
CA ARG A 835 10.42 -6.64 -22.83
C ARG A 835 11.39 -7.55 -23.55
N TYR A 836 12.53 -7.80 -22.92
CA TYR A 836 13.52 -8.77 -23.37
C TYR A 836 13.75 -9.82 -22.27
N ALA A 837 13.58 -11.12 -22.61
CA ALA A 837 13.84 -12.25 -21.72
C ALA A 837 15.08 -13.02 -22.17
N PHE A 838 15.95 -13.45 -21.25
CA PHE A 838 17.22 -14.14 -21.55
C PHE A 838 17.43 -15.40 -20.72
#